data_6824052c19c48999dc491a31e44784be
#
_entry.id   6824052c19c48999dc491a31e44784be
#
_cell.length_a   1.000
_cell.length_b   1.000
_cell.length_c   1.000
_cell.angle_alpha   90.00
_cell.angle_beta   90.00
_cell.angle_gamma   90.00
#
_symmetry.space_group_name_H-M   'P 1'
#
loop_
_entity.id
_entity.type
_entity.pdbx_description
1 polymer ?
#
loop_
_entity_poly.entity_id
_entity_poly.type
_entity_poly.pdbx_seq_one_letter_code
_entity_poly.pdbx_strand_id
1 'polypeptide(L)'
;MNRQERRRAQKLGRSGKEQSPGIRSGELGDADRIHATAARHYGAGSNFLAQGRIGEAEHQYRQAIALRPDYAEAYNNLGTVLKAQGKLEEARACFERTLAAYPNVALVHYNLGNVLGMLHRPAGAIASLRRAIELDSRYVAAYNNLAIVLLNQHQVAEAEDCCRRAIALDPNYAEAYNSLGNVLKALGRLDESTHCYQRALALRPNSAEALNNLGAVLLALGNLDGALEQCNRAIACNPRLVDAHINVGKILIARGDVSGAVAVALRVLNIAPSEDAKAFFVGCLSQLTSTPQIESLRPAVIQALAEGWGHPNNLANVCMQLVKCSASVATAIQKSAAAWPGRLSKDDLLRPSEWTAVTEDPILRQLLVSVVISDQDLERFLGAARFILLESAVSAPETDVPAEPYLTFCCAIARQCFINEYIFDQTDREISTAMQLRELVLSALRADRPIPALRLAAVAAYYPLLSLPGIETVLTRPWPPAVSELLSQQVEEPAREFGLRNSIPRLTEIEDDVSLVVAQQYEENPYPRWVLTAAPPDSPTPAVYLRSKFPLAPFRDLGVVDGLEVLVAGCGTGRHSIDAARRFEGARVLAVDLSLGSLCYAQRKTRELGITNIDYGQADILQLGELGRSFDVIESIGVLHHLNDPFAGWRTLLSLLRPGGFMFLGLYSDLARRDIVAARSFLAERGFGTSADEIRRARRELASFEGGKLIPRIASSIDYYSTSGCRDLLFHVQEHRLTIGQIEAFLAENGLAFIGFDELPPRISYQYRERFPHDKTMTDLRLWNQFEVDNPDTFQSMYQFWIQKAVTN
;
A
#
# COMPACT_ATOMS: atom_id res chain seq x y z
N MET A 1 32.59 12.64 -6.71
CA MET A 1 33.30 13.92 -6.50
C MET A 1 33.64 14.54 -7.85
N ASN A 2 33.04 15.69 -8.19
CA ASN A 2 33.24 16.29 -9.50
C ASN A 2 34.57 17.08 -9.55
N ARG A 3 34.98 17.48 -10.76
CA ARG A 3 36.26 18.17 -11.03
C ARG A 3 36.39 19.53 -10.30
N GLN A 4 35.28 20.18 -9.96
CA GLN A 4 35.21 21.45 -9.22
C GLN A 4 35.46 21.27 -7.72
N GLU A 5 34.93 20.18 -7.11
CA GLU A 5 35.19 19.85 -5.71
C GLU A 5 36.68 19.52 -5.48
N ARG A 6 37.31 18.81 -6.43
CA ARG A 6 38.77 18.58 -6.42
C ARG A 6 39.59 19.85 -6.48
N ARG A 7 39.19 20.82 -7.31
CA ARG A 7 39.87 22.12 -7.42
C ARG A 7 39.68 23.02 -6.19
N ARG A 8 38.50 22.96 -5.51
CA ARG A 8 38.25 23.74 -4.27
C ARG A 8 38.99 23.16 -3.08
N ALA A 9 39.08 21.84 -2.97
CA ALA A 9 39.90 21.15 -1.95
C ALA A 9 41.39 21.51 -2.10
N GLN A 10 41.90 21.66 -3.35
CA GLN A 10 43.26 22.13 -3.63
C GLN A 10 43.46 23.62 -3.30
N LYS A 11 42.42 24.45 -3.33
CA LYS A 11 42.57 25.92 -3.00
C LYS A 11 42.67 26.12 -1.48
N LEU A 12 42.03 25.35 -0.64
CA LEU A 12 42.17 25.38 0.82
C LEU A 12 43.61 25.03 1.26
N GLY A 13 44.25 24.10 0.54
CA GLY A 13 45.66 23.78 0.78
C GLY A 13 46.68 24.80 0.31
N ARG A 14 46.22 25.85 -0.42
CA ARG A 14 47.09 26.91 -0.96
C ARG A 14 47.07 28.25 -0.20
N SER A 15 46.03 28.50 0.63
CA SER A 15 45.94 29.76 1.39
C SER A 15 46.87 29.82 2.65
N GLY A 16 47.56 28.74 2.97
CA GLY A 16 48.51 28.67 4.08
C GLY A 16 49.97 28.95 3.74
N LYS A 17 50.25 29.50 2.53
CA LYS A 17 51.59 29.95 2.20
C LYS A 17 51.73 31.45 2.41
N GLU A 18 51.73 31.94 3.64
CA GLU A 18 52.40 33.18 4.02
C GLU A 18 53.83 32.88 4.46
N GLN A 19 54.70 33.68 3.95
CA GLN A 19 56.15 33.68 4.04
C GLN A 19 56.70 33.41 5.47
N SER A 20 57.46 32.39 5.60
CA SER A 20 58.36 32.21 6.77
C SER A 20 59.73 32.79 6.41
N PRO A 21 60.31 33.66 7.23
CA PRO A 21 61.68 34.10 7.05
C PRO A 21 62.60 32.90 7.27
N GLY A 22 63.73 32.83 6.51
CA GLY A 22 64.69 31.77 6.57
C GLY A 22 65.29 31.59 8.00
N ILE A 23 65.03 30.46 8.55
CA ILE A 23 65.65 29.97 9.80
C ILE A 23 66.70 28.94 9.43
N ARG A 24 67.91 29.21 9.91
CA ARG A 24 69.13 28.36 9.80
C ARG A 24 68.83 26.98 10.44
N SER A 25 69.41 25.93 9.86
CA SER A 25 69.46 24.56 10.34
C SER A 25 69.96 24.49 11.79
N GLY A 26 69.11 24.41 12.76
CA GLY A 26 69.28 24.08 14.16
C GLY A 26 68.04 23.38 14.65
N GLU A 27 68.24 22.23 15.29
CA GLU A 27 67.34 21.27 15.91
C GLU A 27 65.85 21.71 16.01
N LEU A 28 65.00 21.27 15.08
CA LEU A 28 63.58 21.35 15.24
C LEU A 28 63.18 20.64 16.55
N GLY A 29 62.51 21.37 17.43
CA GLY A 29 61.96 20.77 18.66
C GLY A 29 61.01 19.59 18.35
N ASP A 30 60.81 18.70 19.28
CA ASP A 30 59.94 17.50 19.06
C ASP A 30 58.56 17.87 18.58
N ALA A 31 58.00 18.97 19.01
CA ALA A 31 56.73 19.51 18.53
C ALA A 31 56.75 19.87 17.02
N ASP A 32 57.82 20.52 16.55
CA ASP A 32 57.97 20.87 15.14
C ASP A 32 58.14 19.64 14.23
N ARG A 33 58.83 18.62 14.73
CA ARG A 33 58.94 17.33 14.03
C ARG A 33 57.61 16.60 13.92
N ILE A 34 56.79 16.60 14.98
CA ILE A 34 55.45 16.04 14.98
C ILE A 34 54.56 16.79 13.97
N HIS A 35 54.54 18.14 13.99
CA HIS A 35 53.81 18.95 13.05
C HIS A 35 54.24 18.72 11.59
N ALA A 36 55.52 18.65 11.30
CA ALA A 36 56.05 18.34 9.97
C ALA A 36 55.66 16.91 9.51
N THR A 37 55.61 15.96 10.42
CA THR A 37 55.16 14.59 10.11
C THR A 37 53.69 14.51 9.88
N ALA A 38 52.83 15.18 10.68
CA ALA A 38 51.42 15.28 10.47
C ALA A 38 51.08 15.95 9.11
N ALA A 39 51.81 17.00 8.73
CA ALA A 39 51.66 17.67 7.44
C ALA A 39 52.05 16.77 6.25
N ARG A 40 53.08 15.88 6.43
CA ARG A 40 53.42 14.86 5.42
C ARG A 40 52.30 13.83 5.22
N HIS A 41 51.74 13.31 6.31
CA HIS A 41 50.58 12.40 6.25
C HIS A 41 49.39 13.06 5.62
N TYR A 42 49.03 14.30 5.97
CA TYR A 42 47.99 15.08 5.34
C TYR A 42 48.20 15.24 3.80
N GLY A 43 49.40 15.60 3.37
CA GLY A 43 49.77 15.71 1.97
C GLY A 43 49.70 14.37 1.22
N ALA A 44 50.15 13.27 1.84
CA ALA A 44 50.01 11.92 1.29
C ALA A 44 48.55 11.51 1.16
N GLY A 45 47.71 11.78 2.17
CA GLY A 45 46.28 11.56 2.13
C GLY A 45 45.60 12.33 1.00
N SER A 46 45.94 13.61 0.78
CA SER A 46 45.44 14.43 -0.31
C SER A 46 45.83 13.89 -1.69
N ASN A 47 47.06 13.37 -1.83
CA ASN A 47 47.50 12.74 -3.07
C ASN A 47 46.76 11.42 -3.35
N PHE A 48 46.55 10.57 -2.34
CA PHE A 48 45.74 9.35 -2.50
C PHE A 48 44.30 9.67 -2.84
N LEU A 49 43.69 10.68 -2.21
CA LEU A 49 42.35 11.13 -2.54
C LEU A 49 42.23 11.61 -3.99
N ALA A 50 43.23 12.36 -4.48
CA ALA A 50 43.28 12.80 -5.88
C ALA A 50 43.37 11.64 -6.87
N GLN A 51 44.01 10.52 -6.47
CA GLN A 51 44.11 9.27 -7.24
C GLN A 51 42.89 8.36 -7.10
N GLY A 52 41.91 8.71 -6.27
CA GLY A 52 40.74 7.90 -5.99
C GLY A 52 40.99 6.71 -5.03
N ARG A 53 42.14 6.67 -4.41
CA ARG A 53 42.58 5.61 -3.44
C ARG A 53 42.02 5.95 -2.05
N ILE A 54 40.70 5.73 -1.88
CA ILE A 54 39.89 6.23 -0.75
C ILE A 54 40.36 5.64 0.60
N GLY A 55 40.66 4.31 0.67
CA GLY A 55 41.06 3.67 1.90
C GLY A 55 42.46 4.12 2.39
N GLU A 56 43.37 4.36 1.46
CA GLU A 56 44.73 4.87 1.78
C GLU A 56 44.69 6.34 2.20
N ALA A 57 43.82 7.12 1.59
CA ALA A 57 43.59 8.50 1.99
C ALA A 57 43.02 8.57 3.42
N GLU A 58 42.04 7.72 3.77
CA GLU A 58 41.51 7.61 5.13
C GLU A 58 42.64 7.31 6.15
N HIS A 59 43.44 6.28 5.86
CA HIS A 59 44.51 5.90 6.74
C HIS A 59 45.48 7.07 6.99
N GLN A 60 45.91 7.77 5.96
CA GLN A 60 46.84 8.89 6.07
C GLN A 60 46.24 10.09 6.83
N TYR A 61 44.96 10.42 6.61
CA TYR A 61 44.35 11.49 7.39
C TYR A 61 44.20 11.12 8.87
N ARG A 62 43.88 9.86 9.19
CA ARG A 62 43.85 9.38 10.59
C ARG A 62 45.22 9.45 11.24
N GLN A 63 46.30 9.13 10.53
CA GLN A 63 47.65 9.29 11.02
C GLN A 63 48.03 10.77 11.27
N ALA A 64 47.62 11.67 10.36
CA ALA A 64 47.84 13.11 10.54
C ALA A 64 47.11 13.63 11.80
N ILE A 65 45.87 13.19 12.04
CA ILE A 65 45.05 13.57 13.20
C ILE A 65 45.62 12.96 14.49
N ALA A 66 46.10 11.72 14.45
CA ALA A 66 46.73 11.09 15.62
C ALA A 66 47.95 11.86 16.09
N LEU A 67 48.76 12.39 15.17
CA LEU A 67 49.95 13.21 15.48
C LEU A 67 49.53 14.65 15.85
N ARG A 68 48.47 15.19 15.29
CA ARG A 68 47.95 16.55 15.53
C ARG A 68 46.46 16.51 15.70
N PRO A 69 45.91 16.33 16.93
CA PRO A 69 44.48 16.21 17.20
C PRO A 69 43.64 17.46 16.91
N ASP A 70 44.26 18.60 16.72
CA ASP A 70 43.63 19.88 16.36
C ASP A 70 43.72 20.20 14.85
N TYR A 71 44.10 19.22 13.99
CA TYR A 71 44.33 19.42 12.57
C TYR A 71 42.98 19.47 11.79
N ALA A 72 42.34 20.63 11.83
CA ALA A 72 40.97 20.80 11.29
C ALA A 72 40.88 20.50 9.78
N GLU A 73 41.87 20.85 8.97
CA GLU A 73 41.91 20.55 7.54
C GLU A 73 41.95 19.05 7.26
N ALA A 74 42.65 18.30 8.14
CA ALA A 74 42.67 16.84 8.04
C ALA A 74 41.31 16.21 8.41
N TYR A 75 40.61 16.76 9.40
CA TYR A 75 39.25 16.37 9.72
C TYR A 75 38.29 16.64 8.55
N ASN A 76 38.32 17.83 7.91
CA ASN A 76 37.49 18.12 6.76
C ASN A 76 37.68 17.11 5.62
N ASN A 77 38.94 16.80 5.29
CA ASN A 77 39.26 15.88 4.21
C ASN A 77 38.91 14.42 4.59
N LEU A 78 39.14 14.02 5.85
CA LEU A 78 38.69 12.73 6.38
C LEU A 78 37.15 12.61 6.30
N GLY A 79 36.41 13.66 6.71
CA GLY A 79 34.94 13.69 6.58
C GLY A 79 34.48 13.50 5.13
N THR A 80 35.18 14.11 4.16
CA THR A 80 34.89 13.92 2.73
C THR A 80 35.13 12.47 2.28
N VAL A 81 36.21 11.85 2.76
CA VAL A 81 36.54 10.44 2.47
C VAL A 81 35.51 9.51 3.09
N LEU A 82 35.16 9.71 4.36
CA LEU A 82 34.17 8.91 5.10
C LEU A 82 32.78 9.02 4.47
N LYS A 83 32.37 10.23 4.04
CA LYS A 83 31.13 10.42 3.26
C LYS A 83 31.13 9.57 1.98
N ALA A 84 32.23 9.53 1.25
CA ALA A 84 32.35 8.71 0.04
C ALA A 84 32.29 7.20 0.30
N GLN A 85 32.62 6.76 1.50
CA GLN A 85 32.51 5.36 1.94
C GLN A 85 31.14 5.02 2.58
N GLY A 86 30.23 5.98 2.72
CA GLY A 86 28.95 5.79 3.42
C GLY A 86 29.03 5.80 4.95
N LYS A 87 30.20 6.10 5.54
CA LYS A 87 30.39 6.23 7.01
C LYS A 87 29.90 7.62 7.48
N LEU A 88 28.58 7.83 7.41
CA LEU A 88 27.98 9.18 7.48
C LEU A 88 28.10 9.82 8.87
N GLU A 89 27.92 9.06 9.97
CA GLU A 89 28.04 9.60 11.33
C GLU A 89 29.48 10.00 11.66
N GLU A 90 30.47 9.24 11.21
CA GLU A 90 31.87 9.62 11.38
C GLU A 90 32.22 10.84 10.54
N ALA A 91 31.66 10.94 9.31
CA ALA A 91 31.85 12.11 8.47
C ALA A 91 31.27 13.39 9.11
N ARG A 92 30.05 13.28 9.69
CA ARG A 92 29.40 14.36 10.46
C ARG A 92 30.31 14.85 11.58
N ALA A 93 30.79 13.94 12.44
CA ALA A 93 31.67 14.28 13.56
C ALA A 93 32.95 14.97 13.10
N CYS A 94 33.52 14.56 11.97
CA CYS A 94 34.70 15.23 11.39
C CYS A 94 34.41 16.65 10.95
N PHE A 95 33.28 16.91 10.28
CA PHE A 95 32.90 18.26 9.86
C PHE A 95 32.57 19.17 11.06
N GLU A 96 31.87 18.66 12.07
CA GLU A 96 31.58 19.39 13.31
C GLU A 96 32.88 19.75 14.05
N ARG A 97 33.85 18.84 14.10
CA ARG A 97 35.17 19.11 14.69
C ARG A 97 35.92 20.21 13.92
N THR A 98 35.81 20.20 12.57
CA THR A 98 36.41 21.25 11.74
C THR A 98 35.75 22.62 12.02
N LEU A 99 34.40 22.66 12.15
CA LEU A 99 33.66 23.88 12.41
C LEU A 99 33.88 24.42 13.83
N ALA A 100 34.20 23.57 14.79
CA ALA A 100 34.59 23.99 16.13
C ALA A 100 35.90 24.82 16.10
N ALA A 101 36.83 24.51 15.20
CA ALA A 101 38.03 25.28 15.00
C ALA A 101 37.85 26.46 14.02
N TYR A 102 37.09 26.25 12.95
CA TYR A 102 36.88 27.23 11.88
C TYR A 102 35.38 27.39 11.59
N PRO A 103 34.60 28.17 12.36
CA PRO A 103 33.15 28.24 12.26
C PRO A 103 32.61 28.93 11.00
N ASN A 104 33.46 29.68 10.26
CA ASN A 104 33.03 30.48 9.12
C ASN A 104 33.55 29.92 7.78
N VAL A 105 33.55 28.64 7.57
CA VAL A 105 34.00 27.98 6.32
C VAL A 105 32.78 27.43 5.56
N ALA A 106 32.33 28.14 4.52
CA ALA A 106 31.17 27.79 3.71
C ALA A 106 31.22 26.34 3.17
N LEU A 107 32.40 25.89 2.70
CA LEU A 107 32.56 24.51 2.19
C LEU A 107 32.27 23.44 3.25
N VAL A 108 32.67 23.66 4.51
CA VAL A 108 32.48 22.68 5.59
C VAL A 108 31.01 22.63 6.00
N HIS A 109 30.34 23.77 6.10
CA HIS A 109 28.88 23.84 6.31
C HIS A 109 28.11 23.15 5.17
N TYR A 110 28.50 23.35 3.91
CA TYR A 110 27.94 22.65 2.76
C TYR A 110 28.12 21.12 2.88
N ASN A 111 29.32 20.66 3.23
CA ASN A 111 29.61 19.24 3.41
C ASN A 111 28.81 18.63 4.57
N LEU A 112 28.73 19.36 5.71
CA LEU A 112 27.91 18.95 6.85
C LEU A 112 26.44 18.88 6.48
N GLY A 113 25.90 19.89 5.78
CA GLY A 113 24.52 19.89 5.31
C GLY A 113 24.20 18.70 4.42
N ASN A 114 25.11 18.34 3.50
CA ASN A 114 24.94 17.16 2.65
C ASN A 114 24.91 15.85 3.47
N VAL A 115 25.81 15.71 4.44
CA VAL A 115 25.85 14.52 5.30
C VAL A 115 24.60 14.42 6.18
N LEU A 116 24.12 15.54 6.73
CA LEU A 116 22.89 15.59 7.52
C LEU A 116 21.66 15.25 6.68
N GLY A 117 21.62 15.70 5.41
CA GLY A 117 20.57 15.27 4.46
C GLY A 117 20.57 13.76 4.21
N MET A 118 21.77 13.17 4.01
CA MET A 118 21.92 11.71 3.84
C MET A 118 21.60 10.91 5.11
N LEU A 119 21.72 11.53 6.30
CA LEU A 119 21.36 10.95 7.61
C LEU A 119 19.87 11.16 7.96
N HIS A 120 19.06 11.65 7.03
CA HIS A 120 17.65 11.99 7.27
C HIS A 120 17.45 12.97 8.47
N ARG A 121 18.36 13.97 8.60
CA ARG A 121 18.28 15.05 9.59
C ARG A 121 18.04 16.40 8.91
N PRO A 122 16.82 16.63 8.38
CA PRO A 122 16.54 17.76 7.48
C PRO A 122 16.74 19.13 8.14
N ALA A 123 16.32 19.32 9.39
CA ALA A 123 16.46 20.59 10.09
C ALA A 123 17.95 21.04 10.18
N GLY A 124 18.83 20.11 10.55
CA GLY A 124 20.29 20.37 10.60
C GLY A 124 20.89 20.59 9.21
N ALA A 125 20.41 19.86 8.19
CA ALA A 125 20.85 20.02 6.81
C ALA A 125 20.50 21.42 6.27
N ILE A 126 19.24 21.87 6.48
CA ILE A 126 18.76 23.20 6.09
C ILE A 126 19.58 24.30 6.78
N ALA A 127 19.77 24.20 8.11
CA ALA A 127 20.54 25.19 8.87
C ALA A 127 21.99 25.29 8.35
N SER A 128 22.64 24.13 8.10
CA SER A 128 24.02 24.10 7.63
C SER A 128 24.15 24.64 6.18
N LEU A 129 23.22 24.31 5.28
CA LEU A 129 23.22 24.80 3.91
C LEU A 129 22.91 26.29 3.84
N ARG A 130 21.97 26.80 4.64
CA ARG A 130 21.71 28.24 4.78
C ARG A 130 22.96 28.97 5.30
N ARG A 131 23.65 28.42 6.29
CA ARG A 131 24.90 29.00 6.80
C ARG A 131 26.01 29.02 5.73
N ALA A 132 26.11 28.00 4.90
CA ALA A 132 27.04 27.98 3.77
C ALA A 132 26.72 29.09 2.76
N ILE A 133 25.46 29.41 2.49
CA ILE A 133 24.97 30.45 1.60
C ILE A 133 25.23 31.85 2.22
N GLU A 134 25.01 32.01 3.51
CA GLU A 134 25.31 33.28 4.21
C GLU A 134 26.80 33.64 4.12
N LEU A 135 27.67 32.62 4.23
CA LEU A 135 29.13 32.80 4.15
C LEU A 135 29.63 32.97 2.69
N ASP A 136 28.96 32.38 1.72
CA ASP A 136 29.22 32.52 0.30
C ASP A 136 27.90 32.60 -0.49
N SER A 137 27.37 33.79 -0.69
CA SER A 137 26.11 34.05 -1.41
C SER A 137 26.15 33.65 -2.90
N ARG A 138 27.30 33.23 -3.42
CA ARG A 138 27.47 32.73 -4.81
C ARG A 138 27.65 31.20 -4.84
N TYR A 139 27.42 30.52 -3.75
CA TYR A 139 27.63 29.08 -3.67
C TYR A 139 26.49 28.28 -4.32
N VAL A 140 26.53 28.15 -5.65
CA VAL A 140 25.53 27.51 -6.52
C VAL A 140 25.11 26.13 -6.02
N ALA A 141 26.09 25.25 -5.68
CA ALA A 141 25.80 23.90 -5.21
C ALA A 141 25.07 23.87 -3.86
N ALA A 142 25.28 24.88 -2.99
CA ALA A 142 24.56 24.96 -1.72
C ALA A 142 23.08 25.32 -1.92
N TYR A 143 22.78 26.26 -2.82
CA TYR A 143 21.40 26.54 -3.21
C TYR A 143 20.69 25.32 -3.79
N ASN A 144 21.34 24.59 -4.71
CA ASN A 144 20.77 23.39 -5.31
C ASN A 144 20.47 22.30 -4.25
N ASN A 145 21.42 22.05 -3.34
CA ASN A 145 21.24 21.00 -2.32
C ASN A 145 20.25 21.44 -1.24
N LEU A 146 20.17 22.73 -0.92
CA LEU A 146 19.11 23.27 -0.06
C LEU A 146 17.74 23.06 -0.71
N ALA A 147 17.59 23.30 -2.01
CA ALA A 147 16.34 23.06 -2.72
C ALA A 147 15.91 21.57 -2.65
N ILE A 148 16.86 20.64 -2.79
CA ILE A 148 16.55 19.20 -2.68
C ILE A 148 16.05 18.86 -1.26
N VAL A 149 16.72 19.37 -0.22
CA VAL A 149 16.29 19.11 1.17
C VAL A 149 14.92 19.74 1.46
N LEU A 150 14.70 20.98 0.99
CA LEU A 150 13.42 21.70 1.15
C LEU A 150 12.29 20.98 0.41
N LEU A 151 12.54 20.48 -0.81
CA LEU A 151 11.57 19.70 -1.57
C LEU A 151 11.16 18.43 -0.81
N ASN A 152 12.12 17.73 -0.23
CA ASN A 152 11.86 16.54 0.59
C ASN A 152 11.11 16.86 1.89
N GLN A 153 11.13 18.14 2.34
CA GLN A 153 10.34 18.63 3.47
C GLN A 153 9.06 19.35 3.02
N HIS A 154 8.66 19.18 1.77
CA HIS A 154 7.47 19.79 1.15
C HIS A 154 7.43 21.33 1.19
N GLN A 155 8.57 21.98 1.46
CA GLN A 155 8.73 23.44 1.39
C GLN A 155 8.98 23.89 -0.06
N VAL A 156 7.98 23.61 -0.93
CA VAL A 156 8.15 23.62 -2.39
C VAL A 156 8.42 25.03 -2.94
N ALA A 157 7.80 26.07 -2.36
CA ALA A 157 8.00 27.46 -2.78
C ALA A 157 9.44 27.93 -2.54
N GLU A 158 10.00 27.67 -1.36
CA GLU A 158 11.39 28.02 -1.05
C GLU A 158 12.38 27.19 -1.87
N ALA A 159 12.05 25.92 -2.14
CA ALA A 159 12.84 25.06 -3.02
C ALA A 159 12.90 25.62 -4.46
N GLU A 160 11.77 26.15 -4.99
CA GLU A 160 11.74 26.80 -6.30
C GLU A 160 12.65 28.02 -6.34
N ASP A 161 12.57 28.90 -5.33
CA ASP A 161 13.41 30.10 -5.22
C ASP A 161 14.91 29.75 -5.17
N CYS A 162 15.28 28.74 -4.41
CA CYS A 162 16.65 28.25 -4.34
C CYS A 162 17.16 27.72 -5.69
N CYS A 163 16.36 26.92 -6.42
CA CYS A 163 16.72 26.46 -7.76
C CYS A 163 16.90 27.61 -8.74
N ARG A 164 15.95 28.55 -8.76
CA ARG A 164 16.04 29.76 -9.62
C ARG A 164 17.27 30.60 -9.30
N ARG A 165 17.62 30.74 -8.02
CA ARG A 165 18.83 31.44 -7.60
C ARG A 165 20.10 30.73 -8.05
N ALA A 166 20.15 29.39 -7.94
CA ALA A 166 21.27 28.60 -8.46
C ALA A 166 21.47 28.79 -9.96
N ILE A 167 20.38 28.77 -10.74
CA ILE A 167 20.39 28.97 -12.19
C ILE A 167 20.84 30.39 -12.54
N ALA A 168 20.36 31.40 -11.81
CA ALA A 168 20.79 32.83 -12.03
C ALA A 168 22.27 33.02 -11.77
N LEU A 169 22.86 32.30 -10.83
CA LEU A 169 24.30 32.36 -10.51
C LEU A 169 25.17 31.59 -11.51
N ASP A 170 24.67 30.43 -11.99
CA ASP A 170 25.34 29.63 -13.03
C ASP A 170 24.30 29.03 -14.01
N PRO A 171 24.04 29.71 -15.14
CA PRO A 171 23.09 29.20 -16.15
C PRO A 171 23.50 27.90 -16.84
N ASN A 172 24.72 27.40 -16.60
CA ASN A 172 25.19 26.12 -17.12
C ASN A 172 25.23 25.00 -16.07
N TYR A 173 24.68 25.24 -14.89
CA TYR A 173 24.63 24.24 -13.83
C TYR A 173 23.44 23.29 -14.04
N ALA A 174 23.67 22.18 -14.76
CA ALA A 174 22.64 21.23 -15.18
C ALA A 174 21.83 20.63 -14.02
N GLU A 175 22.46 20.41 -12.85
CA GLU A 175 21.80 19.88 -11.65
C GLU A 175 20.68 20.80 -11.16
N ALA A 176 20.86 22.13 -11.23
CA ALA A 176 19.81 23.06 -10.79
C ALA A 176 18.59 23.01 -11.70
N TYR A 177 18.76 22.80 -13.00
CA TYR A 177 17.62 22.57 -13.90
C TYR A 177 16.92 21.25 -13.61
N ASN A 178 17.66 20.18 -13.32
CA ASN A 178 17.05 18.91 -12.91
C ASN A 178 16.28 19.06 -11.60
N SER A 179 16.84 19.75 -10.61
CA SER A 179 16.18 20.01 -9.32
C SER A 179 14.95 20.91 -9.48
N LEU A 180 15.02 21.97 -10.31
CA LEU A 180 13.85 22.80 -10.63
C LEU A 180 12.77 21.99 -11.33
N GLY A 181 13.14 21.09 -12.24
CA GLY A 181 12.22 20.14 -12.87
C GLY A 181 11.48 19.29 -11.85
N ASN A 182 12.17 18.76 -10.82
CA ASN A 182 11.55 17.99 -9.73
C ASN A 182 10.58 18.86 -8.90
N VAL A 183 10.96 20.10 -8.59
CA VAL A 183 10.10 21.05 -7.86
C VAL A 183 8.85 21.38 -8.66
N LEU A 184 8.98 21.68 -9.95
CA LEU A 184 7.85 21.99 -10.83
C LEU A 184 6.93 20.78 -11.04
N LYS A 185 7.50 19.57 -11.09
CA LYS A 185 6.72 18.32 -11.11
C LYS A 185 5.89 18.21 -9.84
N ALA A 186 6.46 18.46 -8.67
CA ALA A 186 5.73 18.44 -7.39
C ALA A 186 4.61 19.50 -7.32
N LEU A 187 4.76 20.63 -8.02
CA LEU A 187 3.73 21.66 -8.17
C LEU A 187 2.67 21.33 -9.24
N GLY A 188 2.81 20.22 -9.99
CA GLY A 188 1.94 19.89 -11.11
C GLY A 188 2.18 20.73 -12.39
N ARG A 189 3.24 21.54 -12.44
CA ARG A 189 3.61 22.37 -13.58
C ARG A 189 4.44 21.57 -14.59
N LEU A 190 3.82 20.52 -15.17
CA LEU A 190 4.52 19.46 -15.92
C LEU A 190 5.15 19.95 -17.22
N ASP A 191 4.55 20.92 -17.92
CA ASP A 191 5.12 21.49 -19.15
C ASP A 191 6.42 22.24 -18.84
N GLU A 192 6.46 23.04 -17.78
CA GLU A 192 7.66 23.74 -17.34
C GLU A 192 8.73 22.77 -16.81
N SER A 193 8.30 21.73 -16.09
CA SER A 193 9.18 20.66 -15.63
C SER A 193 9.87 19.96 -16.81
N THR A 194 9.12 19.63 -17.87
CA THR A 194 9.65 19.07 -19.12
C THR A 194 10.74 19.96 -19.72
N HIS A 195 10.51 21.27 -19.82
CA HIS A 195 11.48 22.25 -20.30
C HIS A 195 12.76 22.26 -19.47
N CYS A 196 12.63 22.20 -18.15
CA CYS A 196 13.79 22.18 -17.25
C CYS A 196 14.64 20.91 -17.44
N TYR A 197 14.03 19.73 -17.55
CA TYR A 197 14.78 18.50 -17.82
C TYR A 197 15.43 18.51 -19.20
N GLN A 198 14.75 19.00 -20.22
CA GLN A 198 15.34 19.16 -21.57
C GLN A 198 16.56 20.09 -21.51
N ARG A 199 16.50 21.18 -20.74
CA ARG A 199 17.63 22.08 -20.55
C ARG A 199 18.78 21.41 -19.77
N ALA A 200 18.47 20.63 -18.74
CA ALA A 200 19.47 19.82 -18.02
C ALA A 200 20.17 18.83 -18.96
N LEU A 201 19.41 18.17 -19.85
CA LEU A 201 19.91 17.20 -20.82
C LEU A 201 20.70 17.89 -21.97
N ALA A 202 20.34 19.10 -22.38
CA ALA A 202 21.13 19.88 -23.34
C ALA A 202 22.54 20.21 -22.78
N LEU A 203 22.63 20.40 -21.44
CA LEU A 203 23.91 20.63 -20.76
C LEU A 203 24.66 19.31 -20.45
N ARG A 204 23.93 18.24 -20.16
CA ARG A 204 24.45 16.90 -19.82
C ARG A 204 23.62 15.80 -20.50
N PRO A 205 23.90 15.44 -21.75
CA PRO A 205 23.07 14.50 -22.54
C PRO A 205 22.92 13.10 -21.96
N ASN A 206 23.88 12.65 -21.15
CA ASN A 206 23.92 11.28 -20.56
C ASN A 206 23.58 11.29 -19.06
N SER A 207 22.83 12.28 -18.56
CA SER A 207 22.33 12.27 -17.18
C SER A 207 21.18 11.27 -17.06
N ALA A 208 21.46 10.07 -16.51
CA ALA A 208 20.46 9.02 -16.32
C ALA A 208 19.28 9.51 -15.46
N GLU A 209 19.55 10.31 -14.42
CA GLU A 209 18.51 10.91 -13.56
C GLU A 209 17.59 11.86 -14.33
N ALA A 210 18.16 12.78 -15.10
CA ALA A 210 17.35 13.75 -15.87
C ALA A 210 16.55 13.05 -16.99
N LEU A 211 17.10 12.01 -17.64
CA LEU A 211 16.40 11.18 -18.61
C LEU A 211 15.22 10.45 -17.95
N ASN A 212 15.44 9.82 -16.80
CA ASN A 212 14.40 9.14 -16.05
C ASN A 212 13.29 10.12 -15.61
N ASN A 213 13.66 11.26 -15.07
CA ASN A 213 12.72 12.28 -14.61
C ASN A 213 11.88 12.84 -15.77
N LEU A 214 12.50 13.08 -16.94
CA LEU A 214 11.77 13.45 -18.15
C LEU A 214 10.81 12.34 -18.58
N GLY A 215 11.24 11.06 -18.56
CA GLY A 215 10.41 9.92 -18.85
C GLY A 215 9.18 9.82 -17.93
N ALA A 216 9.37 10.05 -16.62
CA ALA A 216 8.28 10.06 -15.64
C ALA A 216 7.25 11.18 -15.89
N VAL A 217 7.71 12.38 -16.28
CA VAL A 217 6.79 13.49 -16.62
C VAL A 217 6.07 13.23 -17.94
N LEU A 218 6.72 12.69 -18.94
CA LEU A 218 6.08 12.32 -20.21
C LEU A 218 5.02 11.23 -20.01
N LEU A 219 5.26 10.26 -19.10
CA LEU A 219 4.27 9.27 -18.70
C LEU A 219 3.05 9.96 -18.05
N ALA A 220 3.27 10.88 -17.12
CA ALA A 220 2.18 11.64 -16.47
C ALA A 220 1.38 12.47 -17.48
N LEU A 221 2.02 12.98 -18.54
CA LEU A 221 1.37 13.70 -19.66
C LEU A 221 0.69 12.76 -20.68
N GLY A 222 0.83 11.43 -20.53
CA GLY A 222 0.26 10.43 -21.44
C GLY A 222 1.08 10.18 -22.71
N ASN A 223 2.26 10.76 -22.85
CA ASN A 223 3.16 10.50 -23.98
C ASN A 223 3.99 9.24 -23.72
N LEU A 224 3.36 8.07 -23.94
CA LEU A 224 3.97 6.77 -23.62
C LEU A 224 5.21 6.44 -24.47
N ASP A 225 5.24 6.85 -25.75
CA ASP A 225 6.38 6.58 -26.63
C ASP A 225 7.61 7.40 -26.22
N GLY A 226 7.42 8.69 -26.01
CA GLY A 226 8.48 9.58 -25.53
C GLY A 226 8.98 9.17 -24.14
N ALA A 227 8.07 8.77 -23.24
CA ALA A 227 8.43 8.26 -21.92
C ALA A 227 9.31 7.01 -22.01
N LEU A 228 8.92 6.04 -22.84
CA LEU A 228 9.65 4.79 -23.02
C LEU A 228 11.06 5.04 -23.60
N GLU A 229 11.16 5.93 -24.59
CA GLU A 229 12.46 6.32 -25.18
C GLU A 229 13.40 6.87 -24.11
N GLN A 230 12.93 7.86 -23.31
CA GLN A 230 13.80 8.49 -22.32
C GLN A 230 14.18 7.53 -21.19
N CYS A 231 13.27 6.69 -20.71
CA CYS A 231 13.57 5.66 -19.70
C CYS A 231 14.58 4.62 -20.22
N ASN A 232 14.45 4.17 -21.47
CA ASN A 232 15.43 3.25 -22.07
C ASN A 232 16.82 3.88 -22.21
N ARG A 233 16.90 5.17 -22.56
CA ARG A 233 18.17 5.92 -22.59
C ARG A 233 18.74 6.05 -21.17
N ALA A 234 17.91 6.27 -20.16
CA ALA A 234 18.35 6.30 -18.76
C ALA A 234 18.96 4.97 -18.32
N ILE A 235 18.31 3.85 -18.68
CA ILE A 235 18.79 2.49 -18.41
C ILE A 235 20.11 2.21 -19.15
N ALA A 236 20.23 2.67 -20.41
CA ALA A 236 21.48 2.54 -21.16
C ALA A 236 22.65 3.31 -20.51
N CYS A 237 22.37 4.47 -19.91
CA CYS A 237 23.37 5.25 -19.17
C CYS A 237 23.67 4.67 -17.78
N ASN A 238 22.68 4.15 -17.08
CA ASN A 238 22.80 3.50 -15.77
C ASN A 238 21.88 2.25 -15.68
N PRO A 239 22.37 1.05 -16.00
CA PRO A 239 21.57 -0.18 -15.97
C PRO A 239 21.03 -0.57 -14.59
N ARG A 240 21.53 0.02 -13.52
CA ARG A 240 21.09 -0.21 -12.13
C ARG A 240 20.12 0.85 -11.61
N LEU A 241 19.68 1.78 -12.45
CA LEU A 241 18.70 2.80 -12.03
C LEU A 241 17.32 2.18 -11.92
N VAL A 242 16.96 1.77 -10.72
CA VAL A 242 15.69 1.09 -10.37
C VAL A 242 14.48 1.87 -10.86
N ASP A 243 14.43 3.19 -10.61
CA ASP A 243 13.31 4.05 -10.98
C ASP A 243 13.03 4.04 -12.49
N ALA A 244 14.09 3.97 -13.32
CA ALA A 244 13.91 3.92 -14.76
C ALA A 244 13.26 2.59 -15.22
N HIS A 245 13.62 1.48 -14.60
CA HIS A 245 12.96 0.20 -14.85
C HIS A 245 11.51 0.20 -14.37
N ILE A 246 11.22 0.74 -13.18
CA ILE A 246 9.86 0.88 -12.66
C ILE A 246 9.01 1.73 -13.61
N ASN A 247 9.54 2.84 -14.12
CA ASN A 247 8.83 3.69 -15.08
C ASN A 247 8.56 2.95 -16.40
N VAL A 248 9.50 2.15 -16.92
CA VAL A 248 9.25 1.27 -18.07
C VAL A 248 8.10 0.31 -17.78
N GLY A 249 8.09 -0.32 -16.62
CA GLY A 249 7.00 -1.22 -16.23
C GLY A 249 5.65 -0.51 -16.12
N LYS A 250 5.59 0.70 -15.56
CA LYS A 250 4.37 1.52 -15.52
C LYS A 250 3.87 1.86 -16.93
N ILE A 251 4.76 2.15 -17.86
CA ILE A 251 4.44 2.40 -19.27
C ILE A 251 3.85 1.14 -19.92
N LEU A 252 4.43 -0.04 -19.66
CA LEU A 252 3.92 -1.31 -20.16
C LEU A 252 2.50 -1.59 -19.65
N ILE A 253 2.24 -1.36 -18.35
CA ILE A 253 0.90 -1.48 -17.78
C ILE A 253 -0.09 -0.52 -18.48
N ALA A 254 0.30 0.74 -18.70
CA ALA A 254 -0.54 1.71 -19.39
C ALA A 254 -0.85 1.28 -20.84
N ARG A 255 0.04 0.56 -21.50
CA ARG A 255 -0.16 -0.06 -22.82
C ARG A 255 -0.95 -1.38 -22.77
N GLY A 256 -1.24 -1.92 -21.58
CA GLY A 256 -1.91 -3.20 -21.39
C GLY A 256 -0.98 -4.43 -21.45
N ASP A 257 0.33 -4.23 -21.54
CA ASP A 257 1.33 -5.32 -21.46
C ASP A 257 1.72 -5.59 -20.00
N VAL A 258 0.79 -6.19 -19.26
CA VAL A 258 0.99 -6.55 -17.84
C VAL A 258 2.08 -7.63 -17.71
N SER A 259 2.14 -8.60 -18.65
CA SER A 259 3.15 -9.66 -18.61
C SER A 259 4.57 -9.09 -18.77
N GLY A 260 4.77 -8.16 -19.70
CA GLY A 260 6.02 -7.42 -19.83
C GLY A 260 6.38 -6.63 -18.57
N ALA A 261 5.41 -6.00 -17.94
CA ALA A 261 5.62 -5.27 -16.67
C ALA A 261 6.05 -6.20 -15.53
N VAL A 262 5.46 -7.40 -15.40
CA VAL A 262 5.87 -8.42 -14.43
C VAL A 262 7.32 -8.87 -14.67
N ALA A 263 7.71 -9.09 -15.91
CA ALA A 263 9.09 -9.44 -16.25
C ALA A 263 10.08 -8.33 -15.86
N VAL A 264 9.70 -7.06 -16.05
CA VAL A 264 10.48 -5.91 -15.59
C VAL A 264 10.54 -5.87 -14.05
N ALA A 265 9.43 -6.10 -13.36
CA ALA A 265 9.37 -6.10 -11.90
C ALA A 265 10.28 -7.17 -11.27
N LEU A 266 10.31 -8.39 -11.83
CA LEU A 266 11.27 -9.43 -11.45
C LEU A 266 12.73 -8.99 -11.64
N ARG A 267 13.02 -8.28 -12.73
CA ARG A 267 14.36 -7.73 -12.97
C ARG A 267 14.73 -6.68 -11.93
N VAL A 268 13.78 -5.81 -11.57
CA VAL A 268 13.95 -4.78 -10.53
C VAL A 268 14.28 -5.40 -9.17
N LEU A 269 13.55 -6.44 -8.77
CA LEU A 269 13.82 -7.20 -7.54
C LEU A 269 15.24 -7.79 -7.53
N ASN A 270 15.73 -8.28 -8.67
CA ASN A 270 17.08 -8.82 -8.80
C ASN A 270 18.17 -7.73 -8.75
N ILE A 271 17.87 -6.50 -9.19
CA ILE A 271 18.82 -5.37 -9.14
C ILE A 271 18.94 -4.84 -7.71
N ALA A 272 17.80 -4.60 -7.05
CA ALA A 272 17.72 -4.11 -5.68
C ALA A 272 16.34 -4.45 -5.07
N PRO A 273 16.26 -5.38 -4.10
CA PRO A 273 15.02 -5.76 -3.43
C PRO A 273 14.59 -4.69 -2.39
N SER A 274 14.31 -3.48 -2.86
CA SER A 274 13.78 -2.38 -2.04
C SER A 274 12.28 -2.52 -1.81
N GLU A 275 11.72 -1.79 -0.84
CA GLU A 275 10.27 -1.76 -0.61
C GLU A 275 9.50 -1.27 -1.84
N ASP A 276 10.04 -0.28 -2.58
CA ASP A 276 9.44 0.18 -3.84
C ASP A 276 9.44 -0.91 -4.92
N ALA A 277 10.51 -1.72 -5.01
CA ALA A 277 10.59 -2.85 -5.93
C ALA A 277 9.56 -3.93 -5.58
N LYS A 278 9.40 -4.25 -4.30
CA LYS A 278 8.40 -5.20 -3.78
C LYS A 278 6.98 -4.71 -4.05
N ALA A 279 6.69 -3.44 -3.71
CA ALA A 279 5.40 -2.82 -3.97
C ALA A 279 5.06 -2.79 -5.46
N PHE A 280 6.02 -2.46 -6.31
CA PHE A 280 5.86 -2.48 -7.76
C PHE A 280 5.57 -3.88 -8.29
N PHE A 281 6.29 -4.90 -7.83
CA PHE A 281 6.05 -6.30 -8.21
C PHE A 281 4.63 -6.75 -7.84
N VAL A 282 4.21 -6.50 -6.60
CA VAL A 282 2.84 -6.82 -6.14
C VAL A 282 1.79 -6.06 -6.96
N GLY A 283 2.04 -4.77 -7.25
CA GLY A 283 1.16 -3.95 -8.10
C GLY A 283 1.04 -4.48 -9.53
N CYS A 284 2.10 -5.04 -10.11
CA CYS A 284 2.03 -5.71 -11.41
C CYS A 284 1.21 -7.01 -11.33
N LEU A 285 1.41 -7.81 -10.27
CA LEU A 285 0.70 -9.08 -10.09
C LEU A 285 -0.80 -8.88 -9.86
N SER A 286 -1.21 -7.81 -9.19
CA SER A 286 -2.62 -7.51 -8.94
C SER A 286 -3.43 -7.28 -10.23
N GLN A 287 -2.76 -6.87 -11.31
CA GLN A 287 -3.36 -6.63 -12.63
C GLN A 287 -3.20 -7.80 -13.59
N LEU A 288 -2.47 -8.85 -13.19
CA LEU A 288 -2.22 -10.00 -14.04
C LEU A 288 -3.45 -10.92 -14.07
N THR A 289 -4.11 -11.02 -15.22
CA THR A 289 -5.28 -11.91 -15.40
C THR A 289 -4.86 -13.34 -15.76
N SER A 290 -3.88 -13.50 -16.61
CA SER A 290 -3.27 -14.80 -16.97
C SER A 290 -1.93 -14.59 -17.65
N THR A 291 -1.06 -15.59 -17.56
CA THR A 291 0.19 -15.65 -18.34
C THR A 291 0.59 -17.11 -18.57
N PRO A 292 1.08 -17.45 -19.77
CA PRO A 292 1.61 -18.80 -20.05
C PRO A 292 2.80 -19.20 -19.16
N GLN A 293 3.49 -18.23 -18.56
CA GLN A 293 4.69 -18.43 -17.76
C GLN A 293 4.44 -18.29 -16.26
N ILE A 294 3.19 -18.44 -15.80
CA ILE A 294 2.82 -18.17 -14.40
C ILE A 294 3.64 -18.99 -13.40
N GLU A 295 3.98 -20.25 -13.74
CA GLU A 295 4.79 -21.12 -12.87
C GLU A 295 6.17 -20.53 -12.54
N SER A 296 6.76 -19.74 -13.44
CA SER A 296 8.04 -19.09 -13.18
C SER A 296 7.98 -18.05 -12.07
N LEU A 297 6.78 -17.57 -11.72
CA LEU A 297 6.55 -16.60 -10.65
C LEU A 297 6.48 -17.24 -9.27
N ARG A 298 6.28 -18.56 -9.17
CA ARG A 298 6.05 -19.30 -7.93
C ARG A 298 7.06 -18.98 -6.82
N PRO A 299 8.40 -18.98 -7.06
CA PRO A 299 9.36 -18.67 -6.00
C PRO A 299 9.20 -17.24 -5.44
N ALA A 300 9.04 -16.24 -6.32
CA ALA A 300 8.89 -14.85 -5.93
C ALA A 300 7.55 -14.60 -5.20
N VAL A 301 6.48 -15.29 -5.61
CA VAL A 301 5.17 -15.20 -4.94
C VAL A 301 5.22 -15.84 -3.56
N ILE A 302 5.88 -17.00 -3.39
CA ILE A 302 6.08 -17.63 -2.08
C ILE A 302 6.84 -16.67 -1.15
N GLN A 303 7.90 -16.04 -1.64
CA GLN A 303 8.65 -15.05 -0.87
C GLN A 303 7.79 -13.83 -0.52
N ALA A 304 7.03 -13.30 -1.47
CA ALA A 304 6.12 -12.16 -1.24
C ALA A 304 5.07 -12.46 -0.16
N LEU A 305 4.53 -13.67 -0.14
CA LEU A 305 3.58 -14.12 0.89
C LEU A 305 4.27 -14.28 2.26
N ALA A 306 5.46 -14.88 2.30
CA ALA A 306 6.20 -15.13 3.52
C ALA A 306 6.68 -13.84 4.20
N GLU A 307 7.11 -12.85 3.41
CA GLU A 307 7.61 -11.56 3.89
C GLU A 307 6.53 -10.46 3.96
N GLY A 308 5.31 -10.72 3.49
CA GLY A 308 4.21 -9.75 3.52
C GLY A 308 4.46 -8.51 2.64
N TRP A 309 4.90 -8.69 1.38
CA TRP A 309 5.28 -7.57 0.48
C TRP A 309 4.11 -6.65 0.09
N GLY A 310 2.89 -7.01 0.38
CA GLY A 310 1.73 -6.21 0.07
C GLY A 310 0.44 -6.81 0.64
N HIS A 311 -0.69 -6.23 0.25
CA HIS A 311 -1.97 -6.75 0.68
C HIS A 311 -2.21 -8.15 0.08
N PRO A 312 -2.59 -9.18 0.87
CA PRO A 312 -2.80 -10.54 0.36
C PRO A 312 -3.80 -10.61 -0.81
N ASN A 313 -4.85 -9.77 -0.80
CA ASN A 313 -5.83 -9.72 -1.89
C ASN A 313 -5.19 -9.33 -3.24
N ASN A 314 -4.12 -8.54 -3.25
CA ASN A 314 -3.41 -8.16 -4.47
C ASN A 314 -2.67 -9.35 -5.11
N LEU A 315 -2.35 -10.37 -4.32
CA LEU A 315 -1.69 -11.59 -4.76
C LEU A 315 -2.68 -12.75 -4.97
N ALA A 316 -3.91 -12.64 -4.48
CA ALA A 316 -4.87 -13.74 -4.43
C ALA A 316 -5.12 -14.37 -5.80
N ASN A 317 -5.37 -13.57 -6.84
CA ASN A 317 -5.62 -14.09 -8.19
C ASN A 317 -4.45 -14.89 -8.74
N VAL A 318 -3.22 -14.36 -8.67
CA VAL A 318 -2.01 -15.06 -9.13
C VAL A 318 -1.76 -16.31 -8.31
N CYS A 319 -1.96 -16.25 -6.99
CA CYS A 319 -1.84 -17.41 -6.11
C CYS A 319 -2.84 -18.51 -6.47
N MET A 320 -4.12 -18.18 -6.70
CA MET A 320 -5.14 -19.14 -7.13
C MET A 320 -4.77 -19.79 -8.48
N GLN A 321 -4.27 -19.01 -9.43
CA GLN A 321 -3.79 -19.56 -10.71
C GLN A 321 -2.60 -20.51 -10.50
N LEU A 322 -1.61 -20.13 -9.68
CA LEU A 322 -0.45 -20.98 -9.36
C LEU A 322 -0.86 -22.29 -8.70
N VAL A 323 -1.83 -22.24 -7.77
CA VAL A 323 -2.39 -23.43 -7.13
C VAL A 323 -3.06 -24.33 -8.18
N LYS A 324 -3.84 -23.76 -9.09
CA LYS A 324 -4.53 -24.51 -10.18
C LYS A 324 -3.57 -25.13 -11.21
N CYS A 325 -2.34 -24.65 -11.34
CA CYS A 325 -1.30 -25.26 -12.19
C CYS A 325 -0.76 -26.58 -11.60
N SER A 326 -0.91 -26.83 -10.29
CA SER A 326 -0.53 -28.11 -9.71
C SER A 326 -1.38 -29.25 -10.30
N ALA A 327 -0.74 -30.30 -10.83
CA ALA A 327 -1.43 -31.43 -11.44
C ALA A 327 -2.43 -32.12 -10.48
N SER A 328 -2.06 -32.23 -9.21
CA SER A 328 -2.92 -32.81 -8.17
C SER A 328 -4.16 -31.93 -7.92
N VAL A 329 -3.99 -30.60 -7.83
CA VAL A 329 -5.10 -29.66 -7.64
C VAL A 329 -5.99 -29.61 -8.87
N ALA A 330 -5.42 -29.58 -10.08
CA ALA A 330 -6.17 -29.62 -11.34
C ALA A 330 -7.03 -30.88 -11.45
N THR A 331 -6.48 -32.04 -11.07
CA THR A 331 -7.21 -33.32 -11.02
C THR A 331 -8.36 -33.25 -10.01
N ALA A 332 -8.10 -32.72 -8.81
CA ALA A 332 -9.11 -32.58 -7.76
C ALA A 332 -10.25 -31.67 -8.19
N ILE A 333 -9.93 -30.51 -8.81
CA ILE A 333 -10.91 -29.57 -9.36
C ILE A 333 -11.79 -30.27 -10.41
N GLN A 334 -11.19 -30.95 -11.39
CA GLN A 334 -11.95 -31.64 -12.44
C GLN A 334 -12.89 -32.69 -11.90
N LYS A 335 -12.42 -33.53 -10.96
CA LYS A 335 -13.24 -34.57 -10.32
C LYS A 335 -14.35 -33.96 -9.44
N SER A 336 -14.04 -32.92 -8.67
CA SER A 336 -15.03 -32.24 -7.84
C SER A 336 -16.11 -31.57 -8.67
N ALA A 337 -15.76 -30.93 -9.78
CA ALA A 337 -16.70 -30.34 -10.71
C ALA A 337 -17.62 -31.38 -11.37
N ALA A 338 -17.08 -32.51 -11.77
CA ALA A 338 -17.86 -33.62 -12.36
C ALA A 338 -18.82 -34.28 -11.37
N ALA A 339 -18.46 -34.34 -10.09
CA ALA A 339 -19.30 -34.91 -9.05
C ALA A 339 -20.34 -33.93 -8.47
N TRP A 340 -20.17 -32.63 -8.70
CA TRP A 340 -21.02 -31.57 -8.13
C TRP A 340 -22.49 -31.69 -8.58
N PRO A 341 -23.50 -31.55 -7.69
CA PRO A 341 -23.40 -31.14 -6.26
C PRO A 341 -23.08 -32.26 -5.28
N GLY A 342 -22.89 -33.48 -5.75
CA GLY A 342 -22.44 -34.58 -4.91
C GLY A 342 -21.03 -34.42 -4.36
N ARG A 343 -20.60 -35.42 -3.57
CA ARG A 343 -19.26 -35.46 -2.96
C ARG A 343 -18.59 -36.79 -3.25
N LEU A 344 -17.28 -36.75 -3.44
CA LEU A 344 -16.44 -37.96 -3.63
C LEU A 344 -15.83 -38.38 -2.29
N SER A 345 -15.53 -39.69 -2.17
CA SER A 345 -14.70 -40.18 -1.08
C SER A 345 -13.25 -39.67 -1.21
N LYS A 346 -12.46 -39.83 -0.12
CA LYS A 346 -11.05 -39.43 -0.12
C LYS A 346 -10.25 -40.11 -1.23
N ASP A 347 -10.44 -41.41 -1.43
CA ASP A 347 -9.68 -42.22 -2.39
C ASP A 347 -10.15 -42.01 -3.84
N ASP A 348 -11.44 -41.69 -4.04
CA ASP A 348 -11.99 -41.35 -5.35
C ASP A 348 -11.50 -39.94 -5.82
N LEU A 349 -11.35 -39.01 -4.88
CA LEU A 349 -10.91 -37.64 -5.23
C LEU A 349 -9.43 -37.62 -5.61
N LEU A 350 -8.54 -38.08 -4.74
CA LEU A 350 -7.10 -38.06 -4.94
C LEU A 350 -6.43 -39.29 -4.32
N ARG A 351 -5.35 -39.74 -4.96
CA ARG A 351 -4.46 -40.77 -4.41
C ARG A 351 -3.66 -40.23 -3.21
N PRO A 352 -3.11 -41.08 -2.33
CA PRO A 352 -2.33 -40.60 -1.17
C PRO A 352 -1.19 -39.65 -1.49
N SER A 353 -0.41 -39.90 -2.56
CA SER A 353 0.70 -39.02 -2.98
C SER A 353 0.22 -37.67 -3.51
N GLU A 354 -0.96 -37.62 -4.15
CA GLU A 354 -1.58 -36.38 -4.62
C GLU A 354 -2.10 -35.55 -3.44
N TRP A 355 -2.66 -36.21 -2.40
CA TRP A 355 -3.04 -35.55 -1.16
C TRP A 355 -1.85 -34.92 -0.47
N THR A 356 -0.70 -35.60 -0.40
CA THR A 356 0.52 -35.01 0.17
C THR A 356 0.91 -33.74 -0.60
N ALA A 357 0.92 -33.77 -1.93
CA ALA A 357 1.27 -32.60 -2.74
C ALA A 357 0.31 -31.41 -2.53
N VAL A 358 -0.99 -31.68 -2.31
CA VAL A 358 -2.00 -30.66 -2.04
C VAL A 358 -1.84 -30.07 -0.62
N THR A 359 -1.69 -30.94 0.38
CA THR A 359 -1.64 -30.53 1.79
C THR A 359 -0.34 -29.80 2.15
N GLU A 360 0.73 -29.98 1.36
CA GLU A 360 2.03 -29.36 1.55
C GLU A 360 2.25 -28.14 0.67
N ASP A 361 1.33 -27.79 -0.26
CA ASP A 361 1.49 -26.60 -1.12
C ASP A 361 1.46 -25.32 -0.27
N PRO A 362 2.58 -24.56 -0.22
CA PRO A 362 2.70 -23.41 0.67
C PRO A 362 1.80 -22.25 0.23
N ILE A 363 1.52 -22.10 -1.08
CA ILE A 363 0.66 -21.03 -1.60
C ILE A 363 -0.79 -21.33 -1.20
N LEU A 364 -1.25 -22.57 -1.38
CA LEU A 364 -2.61 -22.97 -1.00
C LEU A 364 -2.85 -22.77 0.50
N ARG A 365 -1.90 -23.23 1.34
CA ARG A 365 -2.01 -23.07 2.79
C ARG A 365 -2.11 -21.61 3.20
N GLN A 366 -1.27 -20.75 2.62
CA GLN A 366 -1.28 -19.31 2.93
C GLN A 366 -2.57 -18.64 2.43
N LEU A 367 -3.05 -18.97 1.24
CA LEU A 367 -4.33 -18.48 0.73
C LEU A 367 -5.50 -18.78 1.67
N LEU A 368 -5.61 -20.04 2.12
CA LEU A 368 -6.71 -20.51 2.97
C LEU A 368 -6.83 -19.75 4.30
N VAL A 369 -5.74 -19.17 4.79
CA VAL A 369 -5.73 -18.49 6.09
C VAL A 369 -5.70 -16.96 6.00
N SER A 370 -5.52 -16.39 4.80
CA SER A 370 -5.27 -14.95 4.65
C SER A 370 -6.31 -14.19 3.82
N VAL A 371 -6.99 -14.85 2.88
CA VAL A 371 -7.96 -14.22 1.97
C VAL A 371 -9.20 -15.08 1.76
N VAL A 372 -10.28 -14.46 1.31
CA VAL A 372 -11.43 -15.19 0.78
C VAL A 372 -11.05 -15.80 -0.57
N ILE A 373 -11.22 -17.10 -0.75
CA ILE A 373 -11.00 -17.78 -2.03
C ILE A 373 -12.11 -17.36 -2.99
N SER A 374 -11.76 -16.57 -3.99
CA SER A 374 -12.68 -16.01 -4.99
C SER A 374 -12.57 -16.70 -6.35
N ASP A 375 -12.61 -18.06 -6.34
CA ASP A 375 -12.56 -18.92 -7.53
C ASP A 375 -13.53 -20.10 -7.36
N GLN A 376 -14.49 -20.23 -8.26
CA GLN A 376 -15.55 -21.27 -8.17
C GLN A 376 -15.00 -22.70 -8.24
N ASP A 377 -13.96 -22.93 -9.04
CA ASP A 377 -13.38 -24.25 -9.20
C ASP A 377 -12.65 -24.69 -7.91
N LEU A 378 -11.87 -23.76 -7.32
CA LEU A 378 -11.24 -23.98 -6.02
C LEU A 378 -12.29 -24.12 -4.90
N GLU A 379 -13.37 -23.34 -4.92
CA GLU A 379 -14.47 -23.46 -3.97
C GLU A 379 -15.08 -24.87 -3.99
N ARG A 380 -15.36 -25.42 -5.18
CA ARG A 380 -15.90 -26.79 -5.33
C ARG A 380 -14.94 -27.84 -4.80
N PHE A 381 -13.66 -27.71 -5.12
CA PHE A 381 -12.62 -28.60 -4.58
C PHE A 381 -12.51 -28.50 -3.06
N LEU A 382 -12.47 -27.28 -2.50
CA LEU A 382 -12.42 -27.07 -1.04
C LEU A 382 -13.67 -27.57 -0.33
N GLY A 383 -14.84 -27.46 -0.96
CA GLY A 383 -16.07 -28.08 -0.46
C GLY A 383 -15.98 -29.61 -0.39
N ALA A 384 -15.38 -30.27 -1.40
CA ALA A 384 -15.12 -31.70 -1.37
C ALA A 384 -14.06 -32.07 -0.31
N ALA A 385 -12.98 -31.28 -0.18
CA ALA A 385 -11.96 -31.51 0.85
C ALA A 385 -12.52 -31.33 2.27
N ARG A 386 -13.41 -30.34 2.48
CA ARG A 386 -14.14 -30.15 3.74
C ARG A 386 -15.02 -31.35 4.09
N PHE A 387 -15.72 -31.92 3.12
CA PHE A 387 -16.51 -33.13 3.33
C PHE A 387 -15.63 -34.34 3.74
N ILE A 388 -14.48 -34.52 3.08
CA ILE A 388 -13.50 -35.54 3.42
C ILE A 388 -12.96 -35.35 4.84
N LEU A 389 -12.70 -34.14 5.26
CA LEU A 389 -12.34 -33.79 6.65
C LEU A 389 -13.42 -34.26 7.62
N LEU A 390 -14.70 -34.00 7.32
CA LEU A 390 -15.82 -34.37 8.15
C LEU A 390 -15.93 -35.92 8.30
N GLU A 391 -15.88 -36.65 7.18
CA GLU A 391 -15.92 -38.13 7.17
C GLU A 391 -14.72 -38.72 7.92
N SER A 392 -13.53 -38.15 7.74
CA SER A 392 -12.31 -38.57 8.45
C SER A 392 -12.41 -38.34 9.95
N ALA A 393 -12.99 -37.23 10.38
CA ALA A 393 -13.16 -36.89 11.80
C ALA A 393 -14.17 -37.77 12.52
N VAL A 394 -15.23 -38.24 11.82
CA VAL A 394 -16.20 -39.21 12.36
C VAL A 394 -15.56 -40.56 12.56
N SER A 395 -14.75 -41.01 11.61
CA SER A 395 -14.11 -42.33 11.60
C SER A 395 -12.82 -42.39 12.46
N ALA A 396 -12.27 -41.24 12.87
CA ALA A 396 -11.01 -41.18 13.60
C ALA A 396 -11.11 -41.73 15.02
N PRO A 397 -10.19 -42.64 15.44
CA PRO A 397 -10.07 -43.07 16.83
C PRO A 397 -9.82 -41.88 17.78
N GLU A 398 -10.22 -42.02 19.06
CA GLU A 398 -10.04 -40.91 20.03
C GLU A 398 -8.58 -40.53 20.31
N THR A 399 -7.65 -41.46 20.05
CA THR A 399 -6.22 -41.35 20.31
C THR A 399 -5.40 -41.03 19.05
N ASP A 400 -6.02 -40.93 17.88
CA ASP A 400 -5.32 -40.73 16.63
C ASP A 400 -4.89 -39.23 16.47
N VAL A 401 -3.59 -39.05 16.24
CA VAL A 401 -3.02 -37.73 15.92
C VAL A 401 -2.62 -37.77 14.43
N PRO A 402 -3.35 -37.10 13.57
CA PRO A 402 -3.03 -37.04 12.15
C PRO A 402 -1.61 -36.49 11.91
N ALA A 403 -0.99 -36.88 10.80
CA ALA A 403 0.27 -36.29 10.37
C ALA A 403 0.14 -34.73 10.29
N GLU A 404 1.18 -34.04 10.77
CA GLU A 404 1.13 -32.58 10.93
C GLU A 404 0.73 -31.82 9.65
N PRO A 405 1.24 -32.12 8.43
CA PRO A 405 0.82 -31.42 7.21
C PRO A 405 -0.67 -31.56 6.92
N TYR A 406 -1.25 -32.73 7.16
CA TYR A 406 -2.68 -32.99 6.97
C TYR A 406 -3.53 -32.23 7.97
N LEU A 407 -3.18 -32.25 9.26
CA LEU A 407 -3.89 -31.51 10.31
C LEU A 407 -3.82 -29.99 10.05
N THR A 408 -2.67 -29.47 9.64
CA THR A 408 -2.48 -28.07 9.28
C THR A 408 -3.39 -27.66 8.13
N PHE A 409 -3.49 -28.49 7.08
CA PHE A 409 -4.40 -28.27 5.97
C PHE A 409 -5.87 -28.30 6.40
N CYS A 410 -6.27 -29.24 7.24
CA CYS A 410 -7.63 -29.33 7.80
C CYS A 410 -7.99 -28.07 8.61
N CYS A 411 -7.08 -27.60 9.46
CA CYS A 411 -7.25 -26.34 10.20
C CYS A 411 -7.33 -25.14 9.27
N ALA A 412 -6.54 -25.11 8.19
CA ALA A 412 -6.59 -24.04 7.20
C ALA A 412 -7.95 -24.02 6.45
N ILE A 413 -8.52 -25.17 6.10
CA ILE A 413 -9.90 -25.25 5.56
C ILE A 413 -10.90 -24.68 6.55
N ALA A 414 -10.82 -25.05 7.84
CA ALA A 414 -11.72 -24.55 8.86
C ALA A 414 -11.60 -23.02 9.04
N ARG A 415 -10.37 -22.48 8.97
CA ARG A 415 -10.10 -21.03 8.99
C ARG A 415 -10.69 -20.35 7.75
N GLN A 416 -10.56 -20.95 6.56
CA GLN A 416 -11.19 -20.43 5.35
C GLN A 416 -12.72 -20.40 5.46
N CYS A 417 -13.34 -21.46 6.02
CA CYS A 417 -14.79 -21.50 6.25
C CYS A 417 -15.26 -20.40 7.22
N PHE A 418 -14.42 -20.04 8.19
CA PHE A 418 -14.72 -18.91 9.08
C PHE A 418 -14.56 -17.55 8.37
N ILE A 419 -13.51 -17.38 7.56
CA ILE A 419 -13.26 -16.16 6.78
C ILE A 419 -14.38 -15.91 5.76
N ASN A 420 -14.86 -16.95 5.08
CA ASN A 420 -15.93 -16.86 4.09
C ASN A 420 -17.34 -17.05 4.69
N GLU A 421 -17.43 -17.11 6.02
CA GLU A 421 -18.69 -17.22 6.78
C GLU A 421 -19.54 -18.41 6.36
N TYR A 422 -18.88 -19.53 6.11
CA TYR A 422 -19.50 -20.83 5.80
C TYR A 422 -20.35 -20.83 4.52
N ILE A 423 -19.98 -20.02 3.51
CA ILE A 423 -20.70 -19.89 2.24
C ILE A 423 -20.68 -21.16 1.37
N PHE A 424 -19.71 -22.06 1.56
CA PHE A 424 -19.56 -23.25 0.76
C PHE A 424 -20.83 -24.10 0.75
N ASP A 425 -21.20 -24.59 -0.43
CA ASP A 425 -22.38 -25.43 -0.61
C ASP A 425 -22.32 -26.69 0.24
N GLN A 426 -23.47 -27.16 0.72
CA GLN A 426 -23.62 -28.30 1.64
C GLN A 426 -24.66 -29.28 1.11
N THR A 427 -24.38 -30.57 1.24
CA THR A 427 -25.35 -31.65 1.01
C THR A 427 -26.09 -31.99 2.31
N ASP A 428 -27.29 -32.60 2.21
CA ASP A 428 -28.04 -33.04 3.41
C ASP A 428 -27.25 -34.02 4.28
N ARG A 429 -26.41 -34.85 3.65
CA ARG A 429 -25.47 -35.74 4.34
C ARG A 429 -24.42 -34.97 5.13
N GLU A 430 -23.84 -33.92 4.54
CA GLU A 430 -22.89 -33.06 5.27
C GLU A 430 -23.56 -32.42 6.49
N ILE A 431 -24.74 -31.84 6.29
CA ILE A 431 -25.47 -31.17 7.38
C ILE A 431 -25.75 -32.14 8.54
N SER A 432 -26.32 -33.31 8.24
CA SER A 432 -26.65 -34.33 9.28
C SER A 432 -25.40 -34.85 10.00
N THR A 433 -24.32 -35.12 9.26
CA THR A 433 -23.05 -35.62 9.82
C THR A 433 -22.36 -34.56 10.67
N ALA A 434 -22.33 -33.29 10.21
CA ALA A 434 -21.76 -32.19 10.96
C ALA A 434 -22.52 -31.90 12.26
N MET A 435 -23.87 -32.02 12.25
CA MET A 435 -24.69 -31.91 13.45
C MET A 435 -24.35 -33.01 14.46
N GLN A 436 -24.22 -34.27 14.02
CA GLN A 436 -23.82 -35.38 14.88
C GLN A 436 -22.44 -35.16 15.50
N LEU A 437 -21.47 -34.73 14.69
CA LEU A 437 -20.11 -34.47 15.17
C LEU A 437 -20.08 -33.30 16.17
N ARG A 438 -20.89 -32.26 15.93
CA ARG A 438 -21.05 -31.11 16.85
C ARG A 438 -21.59 -31.60 18.22
N GLU A 439 -22.60 -32.47 18.25
CA GLU A 439 -23.13 -33.02 19.52
C GLU A 439 -22.11 -33.93 20.26
N LEU A 440 -21.27 -34.65 19.53
CA LEU A 440 -20.16 -35.40 20.13
C LEU A 440 -19.16 -34.48 20.82
N VAL A 441 -18.77 -33.35 20.16
CA VAL A 441 -17.88 -32.35 20.75
C VAL A 441 -18.53 -31.69 21.96
N LEU A 442 -19.79 -31.27 21.88
CA LEU A 442 -20.54 -30.72 23.02
C LEU A 442 -20.64 -31.69 24.21
N SER A 443 -20.86 -32.98 23.95
CA SER A 443 -20.85 -34.01 25.00
C SER A 443 -19.47 -34.13 25.66
N ALA A 444 -18.39 -34.05 24.88
CA ALA A 444 -17.03 -34.11 25.41
C ALA A 444 -16.70 -32.84 26.24
N LEU A 445 -17.12 -31.65 25.80
CA LEU A 445 -16.98 -30.39 26.56
C LEU A 445 -17.71 -30.47 27.91
N ARG A 446 -18.99 -30.91 27.93
CA ARG A 446 -19.78 -31.03 29.17
C ARG A 446 -19.19 -32.03 30.17
N ALA A 447 -18.53 -33.07 29.68
CA ALA A 447 -17.92 -34.12 30.50
C ALA A 447 -16.42 -33.91 30.76
N ASP A 448 -15.87 -32.77 30.37
CA ASP A 448 -14.43 -32.43 30.41
C ASP A 448 -13.52 -33.53 29.84
N ARG A 449 -13.97 -34.21 28.77
CA ARG A 449 -13.19 -35.24 28.08
C ARG A 449 -12.28 -34.66 27.02
N PRO A 450 -11.18 -35.35 26.66
CA PRO A 450 -10.34 -34.97 25.52
C PRO A 450 -11.16 -34.92 24.22
N ILE A 451 -10.84 -33.90 23.38
CA ILE A 451 -11.43 -33.76 22.04
C ILE A 451 -10.31 -34.00 21.03
N PRO A 452 -10.41 -34.93 20.10
CA PRO A 452 -9.44 -35.09 19.02
C PRO A 452 -9.33 -33.87 18.17
N ALA A 453 -8.08 -33.45 17.83
CA ALA A 453 -7.80 -32.26 17.05
C ALA A 453 -8.56 -32.22 15.72
N LEU A 454 -8.65 -33.37 15.05
CA LEU A 454 -9.36 -33.49 13.76
C LEU A 454 -10.86 -33.25 13.91
N ARG A 455 -11.49 -33.71 15.02
CA ARG A 455 -12.90 -33.46 15.29
C ARG A 455 -13.19 -32.00 15.54
N LEU A 456 -12.30 -31.33 16.28
CA LEU A 456 -12.40 -29.89 16.51
C LEU A 456 -12.29 -29.10 15.21
N ALA A 457 -11.30 -29.42 14.38
CA ALA A 457 -11.12 -28.80 13.06
C ALA A 457 -12.32 -29.05 12.13
N ALA A 458 -12.87 -30.24 12.14
CA ALA A 458 -14.04 -30.60 11.34
C ALA A 458 -15.29 -29.82 11.78
N VAL A 459 -15.56 -29.70 13.09
CA VAL A 459 -16.68 -28.88 13.59
C VAL A 459 -16.46 -27.41 13.24
N ALA A 460 -15.24 -26.90 13.40
CA ALA A 460 -14.85 -25.52 13.06
C ALA A 460 -15.05 -25.20 11.57
N ALA A 461 -15.04 -26.21 10.68
CA ALA A 461 -15.27 -26.00 9.24
C ALA A 461 -16.77 -25.85 8.86
N TYR A 462 -17.69 -26.13 9.82
CA TYR A 462 -19.14 -26.02 9.60
C TYR A 462 -19.82 -25.05 10.57
N TYR A 463 -19.25 -24.80 11.74
CA TYR A 463 -19.82 -23.96 12.80
C TYR A 463 -18.74 -23.06 13.42
N PRO A 464 -19.06 -21.79 13.75
CA PRO A 464 -18.18 -20.96 14.56
C PRO A 464 -17.94 -21.62 15.91
N LEU A 465 -16.68 -21.85 16.30
CA LEU A 465 -16.40 -22.55 17.56
C LEU A 465 -16.93 -21.79 18.79
N LEU A 466 -16.90 -20.46 18.81
CA LEU A 466 -17.44 -19.68 19.91
C LEU A 466 -18.95 -19.89 20.11
N SER A 467 -19.67 -20.42 19.13
CA SER A 467 -21.09 -20.81 19.29
C SER A 467 -21.31 -22.08 20.13
N LEU A 468 -20.23 -22.78 20.51
CA LEU A 468 -20.31 -24.01 21.31
C LEU A 468 -20.20 -23.68 22.79
N PRO A 469 -21.24 -23.93 23.62
CA PRO A 469 -21.16 -23.68 25.05
C PRO A 469 -20.00 -24.42 25.73
N GLY A 470 -19.17 -23.65 26.46
CA GLY A 470 -18.03 -24.18 27.20
C GLY A 470 -16.76 -24.37 26.35
N ILE A 471 -16.73 -23.90 25.12
CA ILE A 471 -15.55 -24.03 24.23
C ILE A 471 -14.29 -23.34 24.79
N GLU A 472 -14.45 -22.32 25.64
CA GLU A 472 -13.34 -21.60 26.26
C GLU A 472 -12.44 -22.51 27.10
N THR A 473 -12.98 -23.62 27.63
CA THR A 473 -12.21 -24.59 28.42
C THR A 473 -11.11 -25.29 27.63
N VAL A 474 -11.24 -25.34 26.30
CA VAL A 474 -10.20 -25.96 25.45
C VAL A 474 -8.97 -25.06 25.26
N LEU A 475 -9.06 -23.74 25.49
CA LEU A 475 -7.95 -22.79 25.34
C LEU A 475 -6.80 -23.07 26.33
N THR A 476 -7.08 -23.69 27.48
CA THR A 476 -6.07 -24.05 28.49
C THR A 476 -5.35 -25.36 28.22
N ARG A 477 -5.77 -26.11 27.18
CA ARG A 477 -5.20 -27.40 26.82
C ARG A 477 -4.02 -27.23 25.84
N PRO A 478 -3.02 -28.11 25.88
CA PRO A 478 -1.94 -28.08 24.89
C PRO A 478 -2.45 -28.55 23.51
N TRP A 479 -2.31 -27.74 22.49
CA TRP A 479 -2.70 -28.03 21.13
C TRP A 479 -1.52 -27.97 20.16
N PRO A 480 -1.53 -28.70 19.03
CA PRO A 480 -0.63 -28.44 17.91
C PRO A 480 -0.77 -26.99 17.41
N PRO A 481 0.28 -26.37 16.87
CA PRO A 481 0.26 -24.95 16.47
C PRO A 481 -0.94 -24.58 15.57
N ALA A 482 -1.24 -25.40 14.56
CA ALA A 482 -2.36 -25.15 13.65
C ALA A 482 -3.73 -25.11 14.35
N VAL A 483 -3.92 -25.91 15.41
CA VAL A 483 -5.16 -25.92 16.19
C VAL A 483 -5.21 -24.70 17.12
N SER A 484 -4.07 -24.29 17.70
CA SER A 484 -3.97 -23.08 18.52
C SER A 484 -4.34 -21.84 17.70
N GLU A 485 -3.84 -21.73 16.47
CA GLU A 485 -4.19 -20.65 15.54
C GLU A 485 -5.68 -20.65 15.17
N LEU A 486 -6.26 -21.86 14.95
CA LEU A 486 -7.69 -21.99 14.68
C LEU A 486 -8.53 -21.52 15.89
N LEU A 487 -8.15 -21.92 17.10
CA LEU A 487 -8.82 -21.50 18.33
C LEU A 487 -8.68 -20.00 18.57
N SER A 488 -7.51 -19.44 18.31
CA SER A 488 -7.31 -17.99 18.40
C SER A 488 -8.27 -17.25 17.48
N GLN A 489 -8.36 -17.65 16.21
CA GLN A 489 -9.23 -16.99 15.22
C GLN A 489 -10.74 -17.16 15.52
N GLN A 490 -11.18 -18.36 15.96
CA GLN A 490 -12.61 -18.67 16.08
C GLN A 490 -13.16 -18.53 17.50
N VAL A 491 -12.31 -18.40 18.53
CA VAL A 491 -12.74 -18.30 19.93
C VAL A 491 -12.18 -17.04 20.59
N GLU A 492 -10.84 -16.87 20.63
CA GLU A 492 -10.24 -15.75 21.38
C GLU A 492 -10.52 -14.39 20.73
N GLU A 493 -10.32 -14.26 19.41
CA GLU A 493 -10.53 -13.00 18.70
C GLU A 493 -11.97 -12.50 18.82
N PRO A 494 -13.02 -13.30 18.55
CA PRO A 494 -14.41 -12.88 18.71
C PRO A 494 -14.79 -12.61 20.19
N ALA A 495 -14.21 -13.33 21.14
CA ALA A 495 -14.43 -13.08 22.57
C ALA A 495 -13.83 -11.72 22.99
N ARG A 496 -12.64 -11.37 22.49
CA ARG A 496 -12.03 -10.04 22.67
C ARG A 496 -12.89 -8.92 22.06
N GLU A 497 -13.41 -9.13 20.84
CA GLU A 497 -14.32 -8.19 20.16
C GLU A 497 -15.57 -7.93 21.02
N PHE A 498 -16.19 -8.98 21.54
CA PHE A 498 -17.34 -8.84 22.42
C PHE A 498 -17.02 -8.00 23.68
N GLY A 499 -15.83 -8.20 24.26
CA GLY A 499 -15.36 -7.41 25.41
C GLY A 499 -15.14 -5.91 25.12
N LEU A 500 -15.00 -5.53 23.84
CA LEU A 500 -14.79 -4.12 23.45
C LEU A 500 -16.09 -3.31 23.34
N ARG A 501 -17.27 -3.93 23.29
CA ARG A 501 -18.56 -3.28 23.04
C ARG A 501 -18.83 -2.07 23.94
N ASN A 502 -18.50 -2.18 25.22
CA ASN A 502 -18.72 -1.10 26.20
C ASN A 502 -17.65 0.02 26.15
N SER A 503 -16.58 -0.17 25.37
CA SER A 503 -15.50 0.80 25.24
C SER A 503 -15.68 1.78 24.07
N ILE A 504 -16.60 1.46 23.15
CA ILE A 504 -16.88 2.27 21.96
C ILE A 504 -18.04 3.22 22.30
N PRO A 505 -17.83 4.55 22.25
CA PRO A 505 -18.88 5.51 22.54
C PRO A 505 -19.94 5.52 21.44
N ARG A 506 -21.17 5.71 21.82
CA ARG A 506 -22.26 6.10 20.94
C ARG A 506 -22.25 7.61 20.78
N LEU A 507 -22.02 8.09 19.56
CA LEU A 507 -21.85 9.51 19.27
C LEU A 507 -23.15 10.19 18.84
N THR A 508 -24.06 9.43 18.19
CA THR A 508 -25.38 9.89 17.77
C THR A 508 -26.44 8.84 18.07
N GLU A 509 -27.70 9.23 18.10
CA GLU A 509 -28.80 8.28 18.05
C GLU A 509 -28.94 7.70 16.64
N ILE A 510 -29.59 6.53 16.50
CA ILE A 510 -29.92 5.88 15.22
C ILE A 510 -31.44 5.80 15.20
N GLU A 511 -32.07 6.70 14.44
CA GLU A 511 -33.52 6.84 14.40
C GLU A 511 -34.15 6.54 13.04
N ASP A 512 -33.37 6.64 11.95
CA ASP A 512 -33.85 6.36 10.58
C ASP A 512 -34.12 4.86 10.43
N ASP A 513 -35.31 4.52 9.93
CA ASP A 513 -35.77 3.13 9.76
C ASP A 513 -34.83 2.29 8.88
N VAL A 514 -34.25 2.88 7.82
CA VAL A 514 -33.31 2.22 6.94
C VAL A 514 -31.98 2.00 7.68
N SER A 515 -31.49 3.02 8.40
CA SER A 515 -30.29 2.93 9.22
C SER A 515 -30.40 1.85 10.28
N LEU A 516 -31.55 1.66 10.92
CA LEU A 516 -31.80 0.59 11.91
C LEU A 516 -31.71 -0.80 11.26
N VAL A 517 -32.33 -1.00 10.08
CA VAL A 517 -32.29 -2.29 9.40
C VAL A 517 -30.88 -2.60 8.87
N VAL A 518 -30.17 -1.62 8.35
CA VAL A 518 -28.77 -1.73 7.90
C VAL A 518 -27.85 -2.04 9.08
N ALA A 519 -28.03 -1.35 10.23
CA ALA A 519 -27.27 -1.60 11.43
C ALA A 519 -27.44 -3.05 11.90
N GLN A 520 -28.67 -3.57 11.91
CA GLN A 520 -28.93 -4.97 12.30
C GLN A 520 -28.25 -5.96 11.34
N GLN A 521 -28.29 -5.70 10.03
CA GLN A 521 -27.67 -6.57 9.02
C GLN A 521 -26.16 -6.74 9.28
N TYR A 522 -25.43 -5.64 9.55
CA TYR A 522 -24.00 -5.68 9.80
C TYR A 522 -23.62 -6.03 11.24
N GLU A 523 -24.56 -5.92 12.18
CA GLU A 523 -24.33 -6.37 13.57
C GLU A 523 -24.22 -7.89 13.66
N GLU A 524 -25.05 -8.62 12.89
CA GLU A 524 -24.99 -10.07 12.84
C GLU A 524 -23.70 -10.59 12.16
N ASN A 525 -23.23 -9.87 11.13
CA ASN A 525 -22.06 -10.26 10.34
C ASN A 525 -21.23 -9.01 9.99
N PRO A 526 -20.24 -8.66 10.83
CA PRO A 526 -19.31 -7.57 10.53
C PRO A 526 -18.68 -7.70 9.14
N TYR A 527 -18.80 -6.67 8.30
CA TYR A 527 -18.39 -6.70 6.89
C TYR A 527 -17.58 -5.45 6.52
N PRO A 528 -16.60 -5.58 5.59
CA PRO A 528 -15.99 -6.83 5.10
C PRO A 528 -15.01 -7.42 6.12
N ARG A 529 -14.97 -8.75 6.31
CA ARG A 529 -13.93 -9.38 7.12
C ARG A 529 -12.60 -9.40 6.37
N TRP A 530 -11.52 -9.08 7.07
CA TRP A 530 -10.16 -9.10 6.51
C TRP A 530 -9.16 -9.62 7.57
N VAL A 531 -8.07 -10.24 7.13
CA VAL A 531 -7.08 -10.84 8.04
C VAL A 531 -5.85 -9.95 8.18
N LEU A 532 -5.30 -9.51 7.06
CA LEU A 532 -4.08 -8.70 7.00
C LEU A 532 -4.29 -7.45 6.15
N THR A 533 -3.55 -6.37 6.46
CA THR A 533 -3.45 -5.17 5.63
C THR A 533 -1.99 -4.79 5.46
N ALA A 534 -1.64 -4.25 4.30
CA ALA A 534 -0.33 -3.65 4.06
C ALA A 534 -0.31 -2.21 4.61
N ALA A 535 0.89 -1.69 4.88
CA ALA A 535 1.03 -0.26 5.11
C ALA A 535 0.90 0.49 3.77
N PRO A 536 0.05 1.53 3.66
CA PRO A 536 0.05 2.39 2.49
C PRO A 536 1.39 3.16 2.43
N PRO A 537 1.80 3.63 1.25
CA PRO A 537 2.95 4.51 1.14
C PRO A 537 2.71 5.80 1.94
N ASP A 538 3.70 6.24 2.70
CA ASP A 538 3.63 7.47 3.47
C ASP A 538 3.47 8.68 2.54
N SER A 539 2.49 9.51 2.81
CA SER A 539 2.29 10.80 2.15
C SER A 539 2.08 11.87 3.20
N PRO A 540 2.99 12.84 3.33
CA PRO A 540 2.99 13.77 4.45
C PRO A 540 1.78 14.72 4.45
N THR A 541 1.22 15.04 3.28
CA THR A 541 0.02 15.88 3.19
C THR A 541 -0.99 15.34 2.17
N PRO A 542 -2.30 15.66 2.33
CA PRO A 542 -3.30 15.29 1.33
C PRO A 542 -2.99 15.83 -0.07
N ALA A 543 -2.43 17.03 -0.17
CA ALA A 543 -2.08 17.64 -1.45
C ALA A 543 -0.97 16.87 -2.16
N VAL A 544 0.07 16.45 -1.44
CA VAL A 544 1.16 15.62 -2.01
C VAL A 544 0.61 14.28 -2.50
N TYR A 545 -0.23 13.63 -1.70
CA TYR A 545 -0.89 12.39 -2.09
C TYR A 545 -1.72 12.57 -3.37
N LEU A 546 -2.58 13.59 -3.40
CA LEU A 546 -3.43 13.86 -4.56
C LEU A 546 -2.63 14.26 -5.80
N ARG A 547 -1.52 15.03 -5.65
CA ARG A 547 -0.63 15.36 -6.78
C ARG A 547 0.06 14.13 -7.35
N SER A 548 0.38 13.13 -6.52
CA SER A 548 0.96 11.89 -7.02
C SER A 548 -0.02 11.08 -7.89
N LYS A 549 -1.33 11.14 -7.57
CA LYS A 549 -2.40 10.46 -8.31
C LYS A 549 -2.95 11.29 -9.46
N PHE A 550 -3.15 12.59 -9.24
CA PHE A 550 -3.79 13.53 -10.16
C PHE A 550 -2.87 14.73 -10.45
N PRO A 551 -1.75 14.53 -11.13
CA PRO A 551 -0.70 15.54 -11.24
C PRO A 551 -1.14 16.81 -11.99
N LEU A 552 -2.18 16.73 -12.83
CA LEU A 552 -2.70 17.86 -13.62
C LEU A 552 -4.01 18.44 -13.05
N ALA A 553 -4.63 17.83 -12.04
CA ALA A 553 -5.91 18.29 -11.52
C ALA A 553 -5.78 19.65 -10.82
N PRO A 554 -6.71 20.58 -11.05
CA PRO A 554 -6.71 21.90 -10.44
C PRO A 554 -7.31 21.85 -9.03
N PHE A 555 -6.48 21.69 -8.01
CA PHE A 555 -6.91 21.81 -6.61
C PHE A 555 -5.92 22.67 -5.81
N ARG A 556 -6.37 23.20 -4.68
CA ARG A 556 -5.56 24.02 -3.77
C ARG A 556 -5.01 23.17 -2.63
N ASP A 557 -3.78 23.45 -2.24
CA ASP A 557 -3.20 22.85 -1.04
C ASP A 557 -3.84 23.43 0.22
N LEU A 558 -4.06 22.57 1.24
CA LEU A 558 -4.50 22.98 2.58
C LEU A 558 -3.42 23.73 3.36
N GLY A 559 -2.17 23.70 2.88
CA GLY A 559 -1.01 24.16 3.63
C GLY A 559 -0.55 23.14 4.67
N VAL A 560 0.36 23.57 5.54
CA VAL A 560 0.83 22.74 6.67
C VAL A 560 -0.25 22.74 7.75
N VAL A 561 -0.91 21.61 7.94
CA VAL A 561 -1.91 21.39 8.99
C VAL A 561 -1.28 20.54 10.07
N ASP A 562 -0.87 21.16 11.18
CA ASP A 562 -0.48 20.42 12.38
C ASP A 562 -1.73 19.72 12.95
N GLY A 563 -1.72 18.37 12.97
CA GLY A 563 -2.83 17.57 13.46
C GLY A 563 -4.02 17.53 12.50
N LEU A 564 -3.79 17.05 11.25
CA LEU A 564 -4.82 16.82 10.24
C LEU A 564 -5.98 16.01 10.81
N GLU A 565 -7.20 16.55 10.77
CA GLU A 565 -8.41 15.89 11.24
C GLU A 565 -9.09 15.15 10.06
N VAL A 566 -9.22 13.83 10.18
CA VAL A 566 -9.82 12.95 9.16
C VAL A 566 -11.07 12.29 9.71
N LEU A 567 -12.18 12.30 8.98
CA LEU A 567 -13.38 11.51 9.26
C LEU A 567 -13.47 10.36 8.26
N VAL A 568 -13.63 9.13 8.76
CA VAL A 568 -14.03 7.98 7.96
C VAL A 568 -15.47 7.62 8.34
N ALA A 569 -16.41 7.93 7.45
CA ALA A 569 -17.84 7.75 7.69
C ALA A 569 -18.33 6.45 7.03
N GLY A 570 -18.78 5.49 7.84
CA GLY A 570 -19.09 4.13 7.42
C GLY A 570 -17.81 3.30 7.29
N CYS A 571 -17.07 3.18 8.40
CA CYS A 571 -15.75 2.56 8.37
C CYS A 571 -15.78 1.02 8.33
N GLY A 572 -16.95 0.40 8.53
CA GLY A 572 -17.10 -1.05 8.61
C GLY A 572 -16.12 -1.67 9.62
N THR A 573 -15.45 -2.70 9.21
CA THR A 573 -14.43 -3.40 10.02
C THR A 573 -13.07 -2.71 10.07
N GLY A 574 -13.00 -1.43 9.69
CA GLY A 574 -11.88 -0.53 9.99
C GLY A 574 -10.66 -0.62 9.05
N ARG A 575 -10.68 -1.43 8.00
CA ARG A 575 -9.55 -1.51 7.07
C ARG A 575 -9.23 -0.13 6.48
N HIS A 576 -10.26 0.53 5.96
CA HIS A 576 -10.12 1.85 5.35
C HIS A 576 -9.64 2.91 6.35
N SER A 577 -10.13 2.86 7.60
CA SER A 577 -9.69 3.76 8.68
C SER A 577 -8.21 3.61 9.01
N ILE A 578 -7.72 2.36 9.01
CA ILE A 578 -6.31 2.03 9.24
C ILE A 578 -5.44 2.58 8.10
N ASP A 579 -5.89 2.42 6.85
CA ASP A 579 -5.21 2.95 5.69
C ASP A 579 -5.19 4.50 5.71
N ALA A 580 -6.29 5.15 6.08
CA ALA A 580 -6.38 6.60 6.24
C ALA A 580 -5.43 7.13 7.33
N ALA A 581 -5.39 6.44 8.49
CA ALA A 581 -4.55 6.82 9.63
C ALA A 581 -3.03 6.69 9.36
N ARG A 582 -2.65 5.80 8.46
CA ARG A 582 -1.27 5.58 8.05
C ARG A 582 -0.87 6.42 6.83
N ARG A 583 -1.85 6.91 6.06
CA ARG A 583 -1.63 7.64 4.83
C ARG A 583 -1.03 9.01 5.03
N PHE A 584 -1.42 9.72 6.11
CA PHE A 584 -0.98 11.07 6.38
C PHE A 584 -0.26 11.17 7.71
N GLU A 585 0.95 11.71 7.71
CA GLU A 585 1.74 11.90 8.91
C GLU A 585 1.03 12.82 9.92
N GLY A 586 0.92 12.38 11.17
CA GLY A 586 0.29 13.16 12.25
C GLY A 586 -1.24 13.30 12.17
N ALA A 587 -1.91 12.58 11.24
CA ALA A 587 -3.37 12.59 11.15
C ALA A 587 -4.03 12.03 12.40
N ARG A 588 -5.17 12.61 12.80
CA ARG A 588 -6.11 12.08 13.78
C ARG A 588 -7.37 11.64 13.06
N VAL A 589 -7.71 10.38 13.19
CA VAL A 589 -8.84 9.78 12.49
C VAL A 589 -9.99 9.56 13.46
N LEU A 590 -11.17 10.10 13.14
CA LEU A 590 -12.42 9.64 13.70
C LEU A 590 -13.07 8.68 12.72
N ALA A 591 -13.29 7.43 13.13
CA ALA A 591 -13.93 6.41 12.32
C ALA A 591 -15.29 6.05 12.91
N VAL A 592 -16.34 6.18 12.12
CA VAL A 592 -17.72 5.95 12.60
C VAL A 592 -18.42 4.91 11.74
N ASP A 593 -19.30 4.13 12.38
CA ASP A 593 -20.15 3.13 11.72
C ASP A 593 -21.46 2.94 12.50
N LEU A 594 -22.50 2.40 11.84
CA LEU A 594 -23.75 2.00 12.48
C LEU A 594 -23.59 0.72 13.30
N SER A 595 -22.74 -0.23 12.85
CA SER A 595 -22.56 -1.54 13.44
C SER A 595 -21.50 -1.50 14.55
N LEU A 596 -21.93 -1.74 15.78
CA LEU A 596 -21.03 -1.88 16.92
C LEU A 596 -20.12 -3.12 16.79
N GLY A 597 -20.66 -4.21 16.21
CA GLY A 597 -19.87 -5.41 15.92
C GLY A 597 -18.70 -5.14 14.95
N SER A 598 -18.95 -4.38 13.86
CA SER A 598 -17.92 -3.95 12.92
C SER A 598 -16.86 -3.06 13.60
N LEU A 599 -17.27 -2.13 14.45
CA LEU A 599 -16.37 -1.24 15.21
C LEU A 599 -15.51 -2.02 16.22
N CYS A 600 -16.06 -3.05 16.88
CA CYS A 600 -15.29 -3.90 17.79
C CYS A 600 -14.19 -4.67 17.03
N TYR A 601 -14.52 -5.21 15.85
CA TYR A 601 -13.54 -5.82 14.96
C TYR A 601 -12.44 -4.82 14.57
N ALA A 602 -12.83 -3.63 14.11
CA ALA A 602 -11.93 -2.55 13.73
C ALA A 602 -10.98 -2.16 14.88
N GLN A 603 -11.53 -1.96 16.08
CA GLN A 603 -10.74 -1.57 17.26
C GLN A 603 -9.75 -2.67 17.68
N ARG A 604 -10.15 -3.95 17.63
CA ARG A 604 -9.23 -5.07 17.89
C ARG A 604 -8.07 -5.05 16.91
N LYS A 605 -8.36 -4.97 15.61
CA LYS A 605 -7.34 -4.92 14.54
C LYS A 605 -6.39 -3.73 14.67
N THR A 606 -6.91 -2.56 15.00
CA THR A 606 -6.13 -1.35 15.24
C THR A 606 -5.14 -1.53 16.39
N ARG A 607 -5.59 -2.15 17.50
CA ARG A 607 -4.73 -2.45 18.66
C ARG A 607 -3.65 -3.49 18.31
N GLU A 608 -4.01 -4.54 17.57
CA GLU A 608 -3.05 -5.57 17.11
C GLU A 608 -1.94 -4.98 16.22
N LEU A 609 -2.26 -3.97 15.43
CA LEU A 609 -1.31 -3.27 14.55
C LEU A 609 -0.55 -2.13 15.26
N GLY A 610 -0.81 -1.88 16.55
CA GLY A 610 -0.14 -0.82 17.32
C GLY A 610 -0.46 0.60 16.88
N ILE A 611 -1.62 0.81 16.23
CA ILE A 611 -2.05 2.13 15.73
C ILE A 611 -2.76 2.87 16.87
N THR A 612 -2.40 4.14 17.10
CA THR A 612 -2.86 4.92 18.26
C THR A 612 -3.59 6.21 17.87
N ASN A 613 -3.70 6.53 16.59
CA ASN A 613 -4.26 7.77 16.08
C ASN A 613 -5.67 7.61 15.46
N ILE A 614 -6.42 6.55 15.85
CA ILE A 614 -7.79 6.31 15.43
C ILE A 614 -8.69 6.25 16.66
N ASP A 615 -9.74 7.06 16.66
CA ASP A 615 -10.88 6.98 17.59
C ASP A 615 -12.08 6.36 16.86
N TYR A 616 -12.74 5.38 17.49
CA TYR A 616 -13.94 4.73 16.97
C TYR A 616 -15.19 5.18 17.71
N GLY A 617 -16.31 5.36 16.99
CA GLY A 617 -17.60 5.72 17.58
C GLY A 617 -18.78 5.20 16.76
N GLN A 618 -19.83 4.74 17.46
CA GLN A 618 -21.08 4.35 16.82
C GLN A 618 -21.86 5.61 16.46
N ALA A 619 -22.25 5.78 15.19
CA ALA A 619 -22.98 6.95 14.73
C ALA A 619 -23.76 6.68 13.44
N ASP A 620 -24.90 7.40 13.28
CA ASP A 620 -25.60 7.55 12.02
C ASP A 620 -25.06 8.78 11.27
N ILE A 621 -24.69 8.60 10.01
CA ILE A 621 -24.18 9.67 9.13
C ILE A 621 -25.17 10.83 9.05
N LEU A 622 -26.47 10.54 9.04
CA LEU A 622 -27.51 11.57 8.94
C LEU A 622 -27.55 12.52 10.16
N GLN A 623 -27.06 12.07 11.31
CA GLN A 623 -27.02 12.82 12.58
C GLN A 623 -25.63 13.42 12.91
N LEU A 624 -24.60 13.12 12.08
CA LEU A 624 -23.23 13.57 12.36
C LEU A 624 -23.09 15.11 12.43
N GLY A 625 -23.99 15.87 11.80
CA GLY A 625 -24.00 17.33 11.87
C GLY A 625 -24.05 17.89 13.28
N GLU A 626 -24.57 17.13 14.26
CA GLU A 626 -24.70 17.53 15.66
C GLU A 626 -23.41 17.42 16.47
N LEU A 627 -22.37 16.76 15.94
CA LEU A 627 -21.10 16.56 16.64
C LEU A 627 -20.32 17.85 16.93
N GLY A 628 -20.64 18.96 16.24
CA GLY A 628 -19.92 20.24 16.41
C GLY A 628 -18.42 20.17 16.05
N ARG A 629 -18.01 19.18 15.27
CA ARG A 629 -16.63 18.97 14.78
C ARG A 629 -16.54 19.30 13.29
N SER A 630 -15.32 19.61 12.82
CA SER A 630 -15.05 19.79 11.39
C SER A 630 -13.73 19.12 11.03
N PHE A 631 -13.61 18.69 9.78
CA PHE A 631 -12.53 17.84 9.30
C PHE A 631 -11.87 18.43 8.06
N ASP A 632 -10.59 18.15 7.87
CA ASP A 632 -9.79 18.54 6.70
C ASP A 632 -9.99 17.55 5.55
N VAL A 633 -10.16 16.26 5.90
CA VAL A 633 -10.44 15.19 4.95
C VAL A 633 -11.63 14.37 5.47
N ILE A 634 -12.57 14.04 4.56
CA ILE A 634 -13.67 13.10 4.84
C ILE A 634 -13.64 12.00 3.81
N GLU A 635 -13.72 10.74 4.26
CA GLU A 635 -13.77 9.56 3.39
C GLU A 635 -15.03 8.75 3.67
N SER A 636 -15.80 8.42 2.63
CA SER A 636 -17.02 7.59 2.74
C SER A 636 -17.17 6.72 1.48
N ILE A 637 -16.81 5.44 1.60
CA ILE A 637 -16.75 4.52 0.47
C ILE A 637 -17.68 3.34 0.71
N GLY A 638 -18.58 3.11 -0.23
CA GLY A 638 -19.49 1.99 -0.15
C GLY A 638 -20.63 2.18 0.87
N VAL A 639 -21.03 3.42 1.19
CA VAL A 639 -21.94 3.72 2.31
C VAL A 639 -23.16 4.56 1.90
N LEU A 640 -22.94 5.72 1.33
CA LEU A 640 -24.02 6.71 1.09
C LEU A 640 -25.15 6.17 0.23
N HIS A 641 -24.88 5.28 -0.70
CA HIS A 641 -25.87 4.66 -1.57
C HIS A 641 -26.79 3.64 -0.86
N HIS A 642 -26.54 3.36 0.42
CA HIS A 642 -27.42 2.56 1.28
C HIS A 642 -28.32 3.39 2.19
N LEU A 643 -28.15 4.71 2.21
CA LEU A 643 -29.04 5.61 2.94
C LEU A 643 -30.38 5.76 2.22
N ASN A 644 -31.39 6.17 2.95
CA ASN A 644 -32.71 6.47 2.36
C ASN A 644 -32.62 7.59 1.29
N ASP A 645 -31.85 8.66 1.57
CA ASP A 645 -31.43 9.67 0.58
C ASP A 645 -29.89 9.81 0.61
N PRO A 646 -29.18 9.29 -0.42
CA PRO A 646 -27.72 9.42 -0.53
C PRO A 646 -27.23 10.86 -0.48
N PHE A 647 -27.99 11.78 -1.09
CA PHE A 647 -27.62 13.18 -1.17
C PHE A 647 -27.82 13.92 0.17
N ALA A 648 -28.77 13.50 1.01
CA ALA A 648 -28.91 14.02 2.37
C ALA A 648 -27.68 13.66 3.21
N GLY A 649 -27.25 12.39 3.18
CA GLY A 649 -26.02 11.97 3.84
C GLY A 649 -24.79 12.71 3.32
N TRP A 650 -24.70 12.89 1.99
CA TRP A 650 -23.57 13.63 1.41
C TRP A 650 -23.58 15.10 1.85
N ARG A 651 -24.73 15.78 1.90
CA ARG A 651 -24.85 17.14 2.44
C ARG A 651 -24.46 17.22 3.91
N THR A 652 -24.82 16.24 4.74
CA THR A 652 -24.40 16.16 6.13
C THR A 652 -22.89 16.09 6.25
N LEU A 653 -22.21 15.17 5.52
CA LEU A 653 -20.76 15.08 5.51
C LEU A 653 -20.11 16.38 5.00
N LEU A 654 -20.68 16.99 3.97
CA LEU A 654 -20.18 18.25 3.42
C LEU A 654 -20.26 19.42 4.43
N SER A 655 -21.25 19.44 5.33
CA SER A 655 -21.36 20.43 6.39
C SER A 655 -20.21 20.35 7.39
N LEU A 656 -19.66 19.15 7.59
CA LEU A 656 -18.52 18.88 8.47
C LEU A 656 -17.16 19.13 7.81
N LEU A 657 -17.12 19.25 6.48
CA LEU A 657 -15.88 19.47 5.75
C LEU A 657 -15.48 20.94 5.83
N ARG A 658 -14.24 21.23 6.25
CA ARG A 658 -13.69 22.58 6.28
C ARG A 658 -13.63 23.20 4.87
N PRO A 659 -13.68 24.52 4.74
CA PRO A 659 -13.43 25.19 3.45
C PRO A 659 -12.04 24.82 2.93
N GLY A 660 -11.94 24.43 1.65
CA GLY A 660 -10.72 23.93 1.06
C GLY A 660 -10.41 22.45 1.33
N GLY A 661 -11.17 21.80 2.22
CA GLY A 661 -10.99 20.40 2.59
C GLY A 661 -11.29 19.44 1.45
N PHE A 662 -10.79 18.20 1.57
CA PHE A 662 -10.95 17.15 0.57
C PHE A 662 -11.95 16.09 1.01
N MET A 663 -12.66 15.51 0.04
CA MET A 663 -13.55 14.38 0.30
C MET A 663 -13.30 13.26 -0.69
N PHE A 664 -13.22 12.02 -0.19
CA PHE A 664 -13.11 10.80 -0.99
C PHE A 664 -14.40 9.99 -0.87
N LEU A 665 -15.02 9.70 -2.00
CA LEU A 665 -16.34 9.07 -2.06
C LEU A 665 -16.32 7.82 -2.93
N GLY A 666 -17.07 6.80 -2.48
CA GLY A 666 -17.38 5.59 -3.25
C GLY A 666 -18.87 5.41 -3.41
N LEU A 667 -19.40 5.55 -4.64
CA LEU A 667 -20.84 5.48 -4.96
C LEU A 667 -21.09 4.45 -6.07
N TYR A 668 -22.17 3.65 -5.95
CA TYR A 668 -22.48 2.65 -6.96
C TYR A 668 -22.85 3.26 -8.32
N SER A 669 -22.19 2.74 -9.39
CA SER A 669 -22.50 3.09 -10.78
C SER A 669 -23.74 2.34 -11.27
N ASP A 670 -24.66 3.04 -11.90
CA ASP A 670 -25.84 2.43 -12.50
C ASP A 670 -25.48 1.47 -13.65
N LEU A 671 -24.54 1.87 -14.51
CA LEU A 671 -24.07 1.04 -15.63
C LEU A 671 -23.25 -0.17 -15.17
N ALA A 672 -22.34 0.02 -14.23
CA ALA A 672 -21.47 -1.07 -13.77
C ALA A 672 -22.24 -2.17 -13.02
N ARG A 673 -23.36 -1.82 -12.37
CA ARG A 673 -24.15 -2.77 -11.57
C ARG A 673 -25.31 -3.44 -12.31
N ARG A 674 -25.43 -3.23 -13.62
CA ARG A 674 -26.55 -3.77 -14.44
C ARG A 674 -26.76 -5.28 -14.30
N ASP A 675 -25.67 -6.07 -14.23
CA ASP A 675 -25.74 -7.53 -14.11
C ASP A 675 -26.15 -7.95 -12.70
N ILE A 676 -25.72 -7.19 -11.67
CA ILE A 676 -26.11 -7.41 -10.27
C ILE A 676 -27.61 -7.11 -10.12
N VAL A 677 -28.12 -6.05 -10.74
CA VAL A 677 -29.55 -5.71 -10.76
C VAL A 677 -30.36 -6.85 -11.38
N ALA A 678 -29.91 -7.39 -12.53
CA ALA A 678 -30.58 -8.52 -13.18
C ALA A 678 -30.61 -9.76 -12.27
N ALA A 679 -29.52 -10.06 -11.57
CA ALA A 679 -29.45 -11.16 -10.62
C ALA A 679 -30.37 -10.95 -9.41
N ARG A 680 -30.41 -9.75 -8.84
CA ARG A 680 -31.30 -9.38 -7.73
C ARG A 680 -32.78 -9.57 -8.11
N SER A 681 -33.17 -9.08 -9.29
CA SER A 681 -34.54 -9.25 -9.81
C SER A 681 -34.89 -10.73 -9.97
N PHE A 682 -33.99 -11.52 -10.55
CA PHE A 682 -34.16 -12.96 -10.72
C PHE A 682 -34.36 -13.70 -9.39
N LEU A 683 -33.58 -13.34 -8.36
CA LEU A 683 -33.67 -13.96 -7.03
C LEU A 683 -34.93 -13.52 -6.28
N ALA A 684 -35.31 -12.25 -6.39
CA ALA A 684 -36.52 -11.70 -5.77
C ALA A 684 -37.80 -12.37 -6.32
N GLU A 685 -37.89 -12.57 -7.65
CA GLU A 685 -38.99 -13.28 -8.28
C GLU A 685 -39.16 -14.72 -7.76
N ARG A 686 -38.09 -15.34 -7.26
CA ARG A 686 -38.09 -16.69 -6.70
C ARG A 686 -38.26 -16.74 -5.18
N GLY A 687 -38.38 -15.57 -4.54
CA GLY A 687 -38.64 -15.44 -3.12
C GLY A 687 -37.49 -15.91 -2.22
N PHE A 688 -36.23 -15.81 -2.68
CA PHE A 688 -35.08 -16.08 -1.84
C PHE A 688 -34.89 -14.99 -0.78
N GLY A 689 -34.65 -15.41 0.47
CA GLY A 689 -34.35 -14.54 1.60
C GLY A 689 -32.85 -14.43 1.89
N THR A 690 -32.52 -13.84 3.05
CA THR A 690 -31.16 -13.44 3.47
C THR A 690 -30.46 -14.43 4.40
N SER A 691 -31.10 -15.57 4.76
CA SER A 691 -30.44 -16.58 5.58
C SER A 691 -29.29 -17.26 4.85
N ALA A 692 -28.28 -17.73 5.58
CA ALA A 692 -27.13 -18.40 4.98
C ALA A 692 -27.52 -19.59 4.08
N ASP A 693 -28.56 -20.35 4.45
CA ASP A 693 -29.05 -21.47 3.66
C ASP A 693 -29.73 -20.99 2.36
N GLU A 694 -30.51 -19.92 2.42
CA GLU A 694 -31.14 -19.33 1.25
C GLU A 694 -30.11 -18.72 0.32
N ILE A 695 -29.09 -18.05 0.84
CA ILE A 695 -27.98 -17.52 0.05
C ILE A 695 -27.25 -18.66 -0.68
N ARG A 696 -26.95 -19.78 -0.03
CA ARG A 696 -26.34 -20.96 -0.69
C ARG A 696 -27.23 -21.51 -1.80
N ARG A 697 -28.55 -21.61 -1.58
CA ARG A 697 -29.51 -22.03 -2.60
C ARG A 697 -29.62 -21.03 -3.75
N ALA A 698 -29.66 -19.73 -3.45
CA ALA A 698 -29.70 -18.66 -4.45
C ALA A 698 -28.47 -18.69 -5.37
N ARG A 699 -27.26 -18.91 -4.81
CA ARG A 699 -26.04 -19.08 -5.61
C ARG A 699 -26.11 -20.27 -6.57
N ARG A 700 -26.74 -21.39 -6.16
CA ARG A 700 -26.99 -22.55 -7.04
C ARG A 700 -27.97 -22.22 -8.17
N GLU A 701 -29.05 -21.49 -7.86
CA GLU A 701 -30.06 -21.07 -8.85
C GLU A 701 -29.49 -20.09 -9.87
N LEU A 702 -28.68 -19.14 -9.44
CA LEU A 702 -27.99 -18.22 -10.35
C LEU A 702 -27.12 -18.93 -11.39
N ALA A 703 -26.57 -20.10 -11.08
CA ALA A 703 -25.82 -20.91 -12.03
C ALA A 703 -26.67 -21.42 -13.20
N SER A 704 -27.99 -21.49 -13.06
CA SER A 704 -28.96 -21.90 -14.11
C SER A 704 -29.51 -20.73 -14.92
N PHE A 705 -29.37 -19.49 -14.43
CA PHE A 705 -29.93 -18.30 -15.08
C PHE A 705 -29.30 -18.02 -16.45
N GLU A 706 -30.12 -17.90 -17.49
CA GLU A 706 -29.66 -17.69 -18.87
C GLU A 706 -28.50 -18.61 -19.33
N GLY A 707 -28.49 -19.89 -18.87
CA GLY A 707 -27.37 -20.81 -19.13
C GLY A 707 -26.08 -20.41 -18.43
N GLY A 708 -26.16 -19.69 -17.30
CA GLY A 708 -25.02 -19.25 -16.48
C GLY A 708 -24.30 -18.01 -16.98
N LYS A 709 -24.86 -17.25 -17.92
CA LYS A 709 -24.20 -16.08 -18.52
C LYS A 709 -23.87 -14.94 -17.53
N LEU A 710 -24.68 -14.77 -16.48
CA LEU A 710 -24.44 -13.74 -15.45
C LEU A 710 -23.35 -14.15 -14.45
N ILE A 711 -23.14 -15.44 -14.22
CA ILE A 711 -22.21 -15.93 -13.20
C ILE A 711 -20.79 -15.39 -13.38
N PRO A 712 -20.16 -15.38 -14.56
CA PRO A 712 -18.78 -14.90 -14.68
C PRO A 712 -18.60 -13.45 -14.20
N ARG A 713 -19.58 -12.58 -14.39
CA ARG A 713 -19.52 -11.17 -13.96
C ARG A 713 -19.80 -11.00 -12.47
N ILE A 714 -20.78 -11.71 -11.92
CA ILE A 714 -21.12 -11.67 -10.50
C ILE A 714 -20.00 -12.34 -9.68
N ALA A 715 -19.53 -13.50 -10.14
CA ALA A 715 -18.46 -14.25 -9.51
C ALA A 715 -17.06 -13.62 -9.68
N SER A 716 -16.92 -12.52 -10.43
CA SER A 716 -15.71 -11.70 -10.41
C SER A 716 -15.61 -10.83 -9.15
N SER A 717 -16.73 -10.55 -8.46
CA SER A 717 -16.71 -9.87 -7.16
C SER A 717 -16.29 -10.83 -6.05
N ILE A 718 -15.38 -10.37 -5.20
CA ILE A 718 -14.99 -11.11 -3.99
C ILE A 718 -16.17 -11.30 -3.04
N ASP A 719 -17.15 -10.37 -3.06
CA ASP A 719 -18.35 -10.41 -2.21
C ASP A 719 -19.22 -11.63 -2.49
N TYR A 720 -19.16 -12.17 -3.69
CA TYR A 720 -19.88 -13.41 -4.04
C TYR A 720 -19.42 -14.64 -3.23
N TYR A 721 -18.25 -14.57 -2.59
CA TYR A 721 -17.60 -15.70 -1.94
C TYR A 721 -17.61 -15.65 -0.40
N SER A 722 -18.43 -14.78 0.20
CA SER A 722 -18.74 -14.80 1.63
C SER A 722 -20.24 -14.59 1.85
N THR A 723 -20.76 -15.03 3.01
CA THR A 723 -22.20 -14.92 3.31
C THR A 723 -22.62 -13.46 3.47
N SER A 724 -21.86 -12.65 4.20
CA SER A 724 -22.12 -11.21 4.36
C SER A 724 -21.93 -10.46 3.04
N GLY A 725 -20.89 -10.80 2.27
CA GLY A 725 -20.65 -10.23 0.95
C GLY A 725 -21.80 -10.53 -0.03
N CYS A 726 -22.26 -11.79 -0.11
CA CYS A 726 -23.42 -12.15 -0.93
C CYS A 726 -24.69 -11.42 -0.48
N ARG A 727 -24.87 -11.25 0.84
CA ARG A 727 -26.02 -10.49 1.38
C ARG A 727 -25.96 -9.05 0.94
N ASP A 728 -24.80 -8.41 1.04
CA ASP A 728 -24.59 -7.04 0.57
C ASP A 728 -24.77 -6.91 -0.95
N LEU A 729 -24.16 -7.80 -1.72
CA LEU A 729 -24.17 -7.76 -3.18
C LEU A 729 -25.57 -8.01 -3.79
N LEU A 730 -26.28 -9.03 -3.26
CA LEU A 730 -27.48 -9.58 -3.90
C LEU A 730 -28.79 -9.34 -3.12
N PHE A 731 -28.72 -9.04 -1.82
CA PHE A 731 -29.87 -9.01 -0.92
C PHE A 731 -29.96 -7.75 -0.06
N HIS A 732 -29.08 -6.74 -0.29
CA HIS A 732 -29.10 -5.52 0.50
C HIS A 732 -30.49 -4.83 0.44
N VAL A 733 -30.99 -4.40 1.60
CA VAL A 733 -32.34 -3.85 1.77
C VAL A 733 -32.56 -2.56 1.00
N GLN A 734 -31.53 -1.72 0.88
CA GLN A 734 -31.57 -0.43 0.21
C GLN A 734 -30.30 -0.23 -0.65
N GLU A 735 -30.49 0.10 -1.92
CA GLU A 735 -29.38 0.39 -2.84
C GLU A 735 -29.79 1.47 -3.85
N HIS A 736 -29.10 2.59 -3.81
CA HIS A 736 -29.16 3.60 -4.84
C HIS A 736 -27.97 3.46 -5.79
N ARG A 737 -28.23 3.64 -7.08
CA ARG A 737 -27.19 3.67 -8.11
C ARG A 737 -27.24 5.04 -8.76
N LEU A 738 -26.07 5.62 -8.95
CA LEU A 738 -25.95 6.96 -9.51
C LEU A 738 -25.35 6.92 -10.91
N THR A 739 -25.64 7.98 -11.67
CA THR A 739 -24.95 8.27 -12.92
C THR A 739 -23.93 9.38 -12.70
N ILE A 740 -22.92 9.48 -13.58
CA ILE A 740 -21.94 10.58 -13.55
C ILE A 740 -22.65 11.94 -13.67
N GLY A 741 -23.75 12.03 -14.47
CA GLY A 741 -24.54 13.27 -14.58
C GLY A 741 -25.20 13.71 -13.28
N GLN A 742 -25.68 12.79 -12.45
CA GLN A 742 -26.23 13.12 -11.11
C GLN A 742 -25.13 13.61 -10.16
N ILE A 743 -23.93 12.98 -10.22
CA ILE A 743 -22.75 13.44 -9.48
C ILE A 743 -22.38 14.86 -9.92
N GLU A 744 -22.27 15.12 -11.23
CA GLU A 744 -21.96 16.44 -11.79
C GLU A 744 -22.94 17.52 -11.29
N ALA A 745 -24.25 17.24 -11.33
CA ALA A 745 -25.28 18.15 -10.85
C ALA A 745 -25.09 18.49 -9.37
N PHE A 746 -24.87 17.49 -8.51
CA PHE A 746 -24.65 17.70 -7.07
C PHE A 746 -23.38 18.52 -6.81
N LEU A 747 -22.29 18.25 -7.51
CA LEU A 747 -21.05 19.02 -7.35
C LEU A 747 -21.24 20.49 -7.74
N ALA A 748 -21.95 20.74 -8.85
CA ALA A 748 -22.24 22.10 -9.31
C ALA A 748 -23.12 22.87 -8.33
N GLU A 749 -24.17 22.23 -7.79
CA GLU A 749 -25.09 22.82 -6.81
C GLU A 749 -24.39 23.22 -5.50
N ASN A 750 -23.38 22.45 -5.09
CA ASN A 750 -22.72 22.64 -3.80
C ASN A 750 -21.33 23.33 -3.92
N GLY A 751 -20.97 23.83 -5.12
CA GLY A 751 -19.71 24.54 -5.33
C GLY A 751 -18.45 23.66 -5.08
N LEU A 752 -18.49 22.39 -5.48
CA LEU A 752 -17.45 21.41 -5.29
C LEU A 752 -16.61 21.23 -6.56
N ALA A 753 -15.30 21.17 -6.42
CA ALA A 753 -14.39 20.87 -7.51
C ALA A 753 -14.11 19.36 -7.58
N PHE A 754 -14.36 18.77 -8.76
CA PHE A 754 -13.96 17.40 -9.04
C PHE A 754 -12.43 17.33 -9.27
N ILE A 755 -11.74 16.39 -8.63
CA ILE A 755 -10.28 16.21 -8.75
C ILE A 755 -9.96 15.06 -9.70
N GLY A 756 -10.67 13.93 -9.57
CA GLY A 756 -10.48 12.77 -10.42
C GLY A 756 -11.06 11.49 -9.85
N PHE A 757 -11.27 10.51 -10.72
CA PHE A 757 -11.61 9.15 -10.31
C PHE A 757 -10.36 8.41 -9.83
N ASP A 758 -10.45 7.81 -8.66
CA ASP A 758 -9.39 6.97 -8.09
C ASP A 758 -9.52 5.51 -8.56
N GLU A 759 -8.46 4.74 -8.37
CA GLU A 759 -8.40 3.29 -8.65
C GLU A 759 -8.75 2.88 -10.09
N LEU A 760 -8.71 3.81 -11.04
CA LEU A 760 -8.86 3.48 -12.45
C LEU A 760 -7.64 2.69 -12.95
N PRO A 761 -7.86 1.59 -13.69
CA PRO A 761 -6.77 0.92 -14.39
C PRO A 761 -6.02 1.91 -15.30
N PRO A 762 -4.68 1.94 -15.29
CA PRO A 762 -3.89 2.90 -16.10
C PRO A 762 -4.25 2.88 -17.59
N ARG A 763 -4.66 1.71 -18.12
CA ARG A 763 -5.15 1.56 -19.50
C ARG A 763 -6.40 2.42 -19.76
N ILE A 764 -7.34 2.49 -18.82
CA ILE A 764 -8.56 3.30 -18.95
C ILE A 764 -8.20 4.79 -19.02
N SER A 765 -7.33 5.25 -18.12
CA SER A 765 -6.85 6.64 -18.13
C SER A 765 -6.16 7.00 -19.45
N TYR A 766 -5.40 6.06 -20.03
CA TYR A 766 -4.76 6.25 -21.33
C TYR A 766 -5.79 6.33 -22.46
N GLN A 767 -6.75 5.39 -22.53
CA GLN A 767 -7.82 5.38 -23.54
C GLN A 767 -8.70 6.64 -23.47
N TYR A 768 -8.97 7.14 -22.27
CA TYR A 768 -9.69 8.40 -22.08
C TYR A 768 -8.91 9.58 -22.71
N ARG A 769 -7.62 9.70 -22.42
CA ARG A 769 -6.77 10.78 -22.96
C ARG A 769 -6.60 10.70 -24.48
N GLU A 770 -6.53 9.51 -25.08
CA GLU A 770 -6.51 9.36 -26.53
C GLU A 770 -7.81 9.88 -27.16
N ARG A 771 -8.94 9.62 -26.52
CA ARG A 771 -10.25 10.03 -27.02
C ARG A 771 -10.52 11.51 -26.80
N PHE A 772 -10.10 12.06 -25.67
CA PHE A 772 -10.36 13.44 -25.26
C PHE A 772 -9.05 14.22 -24.96
N PRO A 773 -8.19 14.45 -25.95
CA PRO A 773 -6.87 15.04 -25.74
C PRO A 773 -6.90 16.50 -25.26
N HIS A 774 -8.05 17.16 -25.33
CA HIS A 774 -8.26 18.53 -24.82
C HIS A 774 -8.54 18.57 -23.31
N ASP A 775 -9.07 17.51 -22.71
CA ASP A 775 -9.22 17.38 -21.26
C ASP A 775 -7.98 16.71 -20.64
N LYS A 776 -6.86 17.44 -20.62
CA LYS A 776 -5.60 16.97 -20.04
C LYS A 776 -5.73 16.63 -18.55
N THR A 777 -6.62 17.31 -17.86
CA THR A 777 -6.84 17.15 -16.40
C THR A 777 -7.69 15.94 -16.05
N MET A 778 -8.47 15.43 -16.99
CA MET A 778 -9.44 14.35 -16.82
C MET A 778 -10.52 14.71 -15.78
N THR A 779 -10.92 15.97 -15.74
CA THR A 779 -11.88 16.50 -14.77
C THR A 779 -13.24 16.88 -15.36
N ASP A 780 -13.44 16.77 -16.66
CA ASP A 780 -14.74 17.01 -17.31
C ASP A 780 -15.65 15.77 -17.15
N LEU A 781 -16.60 15.84 -16.21
CA LEU A 781 -17.53 14.74 -15.92
C LEU A 781 -18.48 14.43 -17.09
N ARG A 782 -18.76 15.38 -17.98
CA ARG A 782 -19.59 15.12 -19.18
C ARG A 782 -18.85 14.22 -20.17
N LEU A 783 -17.55 14.42 -20.33
CA LEU A 783 -16.71 13.58 -21.16
C LEU A 783 -16.53 12.19 -20.54
N TRP A 784 -16.41 12.10 -19.21
CA TRP A 784 -16.42 10.82 -18.51
C TRP A 784 -17.75 10.07 -18.65
N ASN A 785 -18.89 10.76 -18.57
CA ASN A 785 -20.20 10.15 -18.79
C ASN A 785 -20.31 9.59 -20.22
N GLN A 786 -19.84 10.34 -21.23
CA GLN A 786 -19.80 9.84 -22.60
C GLN A 786 -18.87 8.64 -22.74
N PHE A 787 -17.70 8.67 -22.07
CA PHE A 787 -16.74 7.58 -22.11
C PHE A 787 -17.32 6.30 -21.49
N GLU A 788 -17.98 6.40 -20.33
CA GLU A 788 -18.62 5.26 -19.65
C GLU A 788 -19.74 4.64 -20.50
N VAL A 789 -20.60 5.46 -21.12
CA VAL A 789 -21.67 4.96 -22.00
C VAL A 789 -21.11 4.12 -23.14
N ASP A 790 -20.00 4.56 -23.74
CA ASP A 790 -19.37 3.81 -24.85
C ASP A 790 -18.50 2.63 -24.35
N ASN A 791 -18.11 2.67 -23.07
CA ASN A 791 -17.29 1.65 -22.40
C ASN A 791 -17.90 1.27 -21.05
N PRO A 792 -19.01 0.50 -21.03
CA PRO A 792 -19.79 0.25 -19.80
C PRO A 792 -19.03 -0.50 -18.69
N ASP A 793 -17.88 -1.06 -18.99
CA ASP A 793 -17.01 -1.78 -18.03
C ASP A 793 -15.87 -0.89 -17.52
N THR A 794 -15.94 0.45 -17.70
CA THR A 794 -14.97 1.43 -17.22
C THR A 794 -14.80 1.37 -15.70
N PHE A 795 -15.91 1.33 -14.97
CA PHE A 795 -15.94 1.20 -13.52
C PHE A 795 -16.38 -0.22 -13.14
N GLN A 796 -15.72 -0.82 -12.15
CA GLN A 796 -15.96 -2.23 -11.81
C GLN A 796 -17.14 -2.48 -10.86
N SER A 797 -17.77 -1.47 -10.32
CA SER A 797 -18.94 -1.54 -9.44
C SER A 797 -19.34 -0.15 -8.99
N MET A 798 -18.34 0.66 -8.59
CA MET A 798 -18.59 1.99 -8.04
C MET A 798 -17.66 3.03 -8.63
N TYR A 799 -18.11 4.26 -8.59
CA TYR A 799 -17.28 5.43 -8.79
C TYR A 799 -16.52 5.71 -7.49
N GLN A 800 -15.23 5.70 -7.53
CA GLN A 800 -14.38 6.17 -6.44
C GLN A 800 -13.70 7.46 -6.90
N PHE A 801 -13.92 8.57 -6.19
CA PHE A 801 -13.44 9.87 -6.67
C PHE A 801 -13.15 10.85 -5.55
N TRP A 802 -12.24 11.76 -5.84
CA TRP A 802 -11.86 12.87 -4.97
C TRP A 802 -12.51 14.18 -5.42
N ILE A 803 -12.92 14.96 -4.43
CA ILE A 803 -13.44 16.33 -4.60
C ILE A 803 -12.82 17.27 -3.59
N GLN A 804 -12.88 18.57 -3.89
CA GLN A 804 -12.49 19.64 -2.97
C GLN A 804 -13.62 20.62 -2.74
N LYS A 805 -13.85 21.02 -1.48
CA LYS A 805 -14.80 22.09 -1.15
C LYS A 805 -14.18 23.45 -1.45
N ALA A 806 -14.93 24.32 -2.11
CA ALA A 806 -14.44 25.67 -2.40
C ALA A 806 -14.09 26.44 -1.12
N VAL A 807 -13.04 27.27 -1.20
CA VAL A 807 -12.77 28.26 -0.18
C VAL A 807 -13.72 29.42 -0.43
N THR A 808 -14.77 29.56 0.38
CA THR A 808 -15.60 30.78 0.38
C THR A 808 -14.73 31.92 0.88
N ASN A 809 -14.51 32.95 0.01
CA ASN A 809 -13.79 34.18 0.35
C ASN A 809 -14.50 34.95 1.45
#